data_58426a0ef2ec62eb4a1ae5853d9ac03c
#
_entry.id   58426a0ef2ec62eb4a1ae5853d9ac03c
#
_cell.length_a   1.000
_cell.length_b   1.000
_cell.length_c   1.000
_cell.angle_alpha   90.00
_cell.angle_beta   90.00
_cell.angle_gamma   90.00
#
_symmetry.space_group_name_H-M   'P 1'
#
loop_
_entity.id
_entity.type
_entity.pdbx_description
1 polymer ?
#
loop_
_entity_poly.entity_id
_entity_poly.type
_entity_poly.pdbx_seq_one_letter_code
_entity_poly.pdbx_strand_id
1 'polypeptide(L)'
;MWNVETGKLIKTLEGHTRFVNSINFSPDGKYLASGSDDKTIKLWNVSTGKHIKTLKGHIWNVVSVNFSPDGKYLASGSGDTIKLWNVKTGKLIKTLEGHTKEVTSVNFSPDGKYLASGSFDCTIKLWNVERGDVIRTFEGHTDVVWSVNVSPDGKYLASGSSDNTIKLWDVETGDCISFVSAEDNWIMFTPDGYFDSSKNGGELVAMVKGLAAFGIDQFAVKNNRPDIILKRLGLGNEELINHYYYQYLKRLRRLGFTEEQLSSEYHVPEAKIIDLKVDEKFAKVSFNLNDSKYNLKKYNIYINNVPIFGAYGKEITGNNLDKTEIIELTSGKNKIEVSCINEKGAESFRALTYTEYNKKIKSDLYYIGFGVSKYKNSDINLNYAHKDAQDLGILFSHMKEKFNNIYVKTYLNEEVTVENIKKAKEFLKDAKVDDTFILFIAGHGVHDKDKEATYYYMTYNSDLNNLSQTAADFDLIEDIMQGISPRNKLFLMDTCESGEIEEKTQEQYLAMAKSRGLEARAIRNIKIVGRKSLPPRTYLYDQDRYIYNDLIRRSGAIVFSSSKGGEFSYEKDDFKNGLFTTEVINCLKNKSADKNNDGIISTDELRNYVIEIVPKISSDLQHPTVDRDNIYQKFGFPLVGEK
;
A
#
# COMPACT_ATOMS: atom_id res chain seq x y z
N MET A 1 -26.77 -29.07 -13.57
CA MET A 1 -25.49 -29.46 -12.92
C MET A 1 -24.43 -29.66 -13.97
N TRP A 2 -23.23 -29.20 -13.73
CA TRP A 2 -22.11 -29.24 -14.66
C TRP A 2 -20.94 -30.00 -14.04
N ASN A 3 -20.16 -30.67 -14.86
CA ASN A 3 -18.88 -31.24 -14.44
C ASN A 3 -17.84 -30.13 -14.42
N VAL A 4 -17.19 -29.90 -13.27
CA VAL A 4 -16.26 -28.78 -13.07
C VAL A 4 -14.98 -28.95 -13.88
N GLU A 5 -14.49 -30.19 -14.05
CA GLU A 5 -13.25 -30.48 -14.79
C GLU A 5 -13.44 -30.36 -16.31
N THR A 6 -14.59 -30.84 -16.82
CA THR A 6 -14.82 -30.94 -18.27
C THR A 6 -15.71 -29.82 -18.83
N GLY A 7 -16.35 -29.04 -17.96
CA GLY A 7 -17.34 -28.01 -18.36
C GLY A 7 -18.61 -28.58 -19.01
N LYS A 8 -18.81 -29.91 -19.00
CA LYS A 8 -19.96 -30.53 -19.67
C LYS A 8 -21.20 -30.52 -18.78
N LEU A 9 -22.36 -30.28 -19.39
CA LEU A 9 -23.63 -30.42 -18.72
C LEU A 9 -23.88 -31.88 -18.37
N ILE A 10 -24.06 -32.16 -17.09
CA ILE A 10 -24.40 -33.50 -16.58
C ILE A 10 -25.92 -33.69 -16.59
N LYS A 11 -26.64 -32.68 -16.07
CA LYS A 11 -28.08 -32.84 -15.83
C LYS A 11 -28.78 -31.50 -15.65
N THR A 12 -30.00 -31.39 -16.21
CA THR A 12 -30.94 -30.30 -15.95
C THR A 12 -32.01 -30.78 -14.97
N LEU A 13 -32.30 -29.97 -13.93
CA LEU A 13 -33.37 -30.26 -12.96
C LEU A 13 -34.55 -29.36 -13.27
N GLU A 14 -35.64 -29.99 -13.70
CA GLU A 14 -36.86 -29.27 -14.16
C GLU A 14 -38.00 -29.48 -13.14
N GLY A 15 -38.80 -28.41 -12.90
CA GLY A 15 -39.95 -28.53 -12.02
C GLY A 15 -40.35 -27.25 -11.28
N HIS A 16 -39.48 -26.22 -11.14
CA HIS A 16 -39.92 -24.90 -10.74
C HIS A 16 -40.66 -24.19 -11.87
N THR A 17 -41.64 -23.36 -11.50
CA THR A 17 -42.49 -22.65 -12.48
C THR A 17 -42.10 -21.19 -12.66
N ARG A 18 -41.12 -20.70 -11.89
CA ARG A 18 -40.55 -19.36 -11.94
C ARG A 18 -39.04 -19.39 -11.71
N PHE A 19 -38.41 -18.22 -11.65
CA PHE A 19 -36.96 -18.09 -11.45
C PHE A 19 -36.49 -18.85 -10.21
N VAL A 20 -35.34 -19.52 -10.34
CA VAL A 20 -34.61 -20.16 -9.21
C VAL A 20 -33.54 -19.16 -8.72
N ASN A 21 -33.69 -18.69 -7.51
CA ASN A 21 -32.83 -17.65 -6.93
C ASN A 21 -31.63 -18.22 -6.19
N SER A 22 -31.78 -19.41 -5.59
CA SER A 22 -30.75 -20.00 -4.73
C SER A 22 -30.75 -21.51 -4.84
N ILE A 23 -29.55 -22.07 -4.80
CA ILE A 23 -29.33 -23.53 -4.70
C ILE A 23 -28.27 -23.81 -3.64
N ASN A 24 -28.41 -24.94 -2.95
CA ASN A 24 -27.43 -25.39 -1.97
C ASN A 24 -27.36 -26.91 -1.93
N PHE A 25 -26.16 -27.48 -1.88
CA PHE A 25 -25.95 -28.93 -1.70
C PHE A 25 -26.01 -29.31 -0.22
N SER A 26 -26.58 -30.47 0.07
CA SER A 26 -26.43 -31.06 1.39
C SER A 26 -24.96 -31.40 1.66
N PRO A 27 -24.50 -31.37 2.94
CA PRO A 27 -23.10 -31.63 3.28
C PRO A 27 -22.61 -33.02 2.83
N ASP A 28 -23.51 -34.04 2.75
CA ASP A 28 -23.20 -35.38 2.28
C ASP A 28 -23.25 -35.52 0.74
N GLY A 29 -23.54 -34.41 0.02
CA GLY A 29 -23.64 -34.38 -1.43
C GLY A 29 -24.82 -35.12 -2.05
N LYS A 30 -25.73 -35.70 -1.26
CA LYS A 30 -26.83 -36.52 -1.79
C LYS A 30 -28.03 -35.72 -2.27
N TYR A 31 -28.24 -34.56 -1.69
CA TYR A 31 -29.38 -33.71 -1.98
C TYR A 31 -28.95 -32.32 -2.48
N LEU A 32 -29.80 -31.72 -3.30
CA LEU A 32 -29.76 -30.32 -3.69
C LEU A 32 -31.07 -29.69 -3.25
N ALA A 33 -31.00 -28.52 -2.60
CA ALA A 33 -32.15 -27.68 -2.36
C ALA A 33 -32.16 -26.53 -3.38
N SER A 34 -33.35 -26.13 -3.85
CA SER A 34 -33.53 -24.96 -4.70
C SER A 34 -34.70 -24.09 -4.22
N GLY A 35 -34.47 -22.79 -4.05
CA GLY A 35 -35.46 -21.78 -3.71
C GLY A 35 -35.87 -20.99 -4.94
N SER A 36 -37.16 -20.65 -5.07
CA SER A 36 -37.71 -20.05 -6.28
C SER A 36 -38.76 -18.97 -6.01
N ASP A 37 -38.95 -18.11 -7.01
CA ASP A 37 -40.05 -17.15 -7.11
C ASP A 37 -41.44 -17.81 -7.17
N ASP A 38 -41.50 -19.12 -7.37
CA ASP A 38 -42.77 -19.89 -7.27
C ASP A 38 -43.18 -20.13 -5.80
N LYS A 39 -42.45 -19.52 -4.84
CA LYS A 39 -42.69 -19.55 -3.39
C LYS A 39 -42.48 -20.91 -2.76
N THR A 40 -41.80 -21.82 -3.49
CA THR A 40 -41.48 -23.17 -3.02
C THR A 40 -39.99 -23.43 -2.93
N ILE A 41 -39.66 -24.42 -2.12
CA ILE A 41 -38.35 -25.03 -2.12
C ILE A 41 -38.51 -26.45 -2.66
N LYS A 42 -37.62 -26.86 -3.55
CA LYS A 42 -37.58 -28.25 -4.02
C LYS A 42 -36.32 -28.94 -3.58
N LEU A 43 -36.47 -30.20 -3.16
CA LEU A 43 -35.34 -31.08 -2.85
C LEU A 43 -35.18 -32.07 -4.00
N TRP A 44 -33.95 -32.26 -4.42
CA TRP A 44 -33.57 -33.10 -5.54
C TRP A 44 -32.54 -34.13 -5.12
N ASN A 45 -32.62 -35.34 -5.66
CA ASN A 45 -31.56 -36.32 -5.51
C ASN A 45 -30.45 -36.02 -6.54
N VAL A 46 -29.23 -35.77 -6.06
CA VAL A 46 -28.10 -35.34 -6.91
C VAL A 46 -27.71 -36.43 -7.93
N SER A 47 -27.64 -37.70 -7.49
CA SER A 47 -27.22 -38.82 -8.35
C SER A 47 -28.22 -39.13 -9.45
N THR A 48 -29.53 -39.12 -9.15
CA THR A 48 -30.57 -39.46 -10.12
C THR A 48 -31.15 -38.22 -10.84
N GLY A 49 -31.03 -37.02 -10.25
CA GLY A 49 -31.71 -35.80 -10.71
C GLY A 49 -33.21 -35.76 -10.45
N LYS A 50 -33.74 -36.74 -9.75
CA LYS A 50 -35.18 -36.79 -9.49
C LYS A 50 -35.60 -35.85 -8.39
N HIS A 51 -36.73 -35.17 -8.60
CA HIS A 51 -37.43 -34.41 -7.58
C HIS A 51 -37.86 -35.36 -6.45
N ILE A 52 -37.52 -34.98 -5.20
CA ILE A 52 -37.87 -35.78 -4.01
C ILE A 52 -39.07 -35.18 -3.30
N LYS A 53 -39.04 -33.87 -3.06
CA LYS A 53 -40.00 -33.20 -2.20
C LYS A 53 -40.13 -31.71 -2.54
N THR A 54 -41.35 -31.19 -2.38
CA THR A 54 -41.59 -29.72 -2.41
C THR A 54 -41.98 -29.27 -1.02
N LEU A 55 -41.24 -28.26 -0.47
CA LEU A 55 -41.56 -27.62 0.78
C LEU A 55 -42.40 -26.38 0.48
N LYS A 56 -43.62 -26.35 1.01
CA LYS A 56 -44.59 -25.27 0.82
C LYS A 56 -44.88 -24.58 2.14
N GLY A 57 -45.09 -23.25 2.12
CA GLY A 57 -45.40 -22.49 3.32
C GLY A 57 -44.83 -21.07 3.34
N HIS A 58 -44.00 -20.72 2.38
CA HIS A 58 -43.66 -19.33 2.12
C HIS A 58 -44.78 -18.62 1.33
N ILE A 59 -44.99 -17.34 1.65
CA ILE A 59 -45.98 -16.49 0.97
C ILE A 59 -45.34 -15.54 -0.05
N TRP A 60 -44.01 -15.39 0.03
CA TRP A 60 -43.18 -14.59 -0.88
C TRP A 60 -42.15 -15.47 -1.58
N ASN A 61 -41.41 -14.90 -2.52
CA ASN A 61 -40.31 -15.53 -3.25
C ASN A 61 -39.27 -16.10 -2.26
N VAL A 62 -38.78 -17.30 -2.51
CA VAL A 62 -37.68 -17.87 -1.76
C VAL A 62 -36.36 -17.40 -2.39
N VAL A 63 -35.65 -16.53 -1.68
CA VAL A 63 -34.44 -15.86 -2.21
C VAL A 63 -33.17 -16.62 -1.85
N SER A 64 -33.14 -17.25 -0.68
CA SER A 64 -31.96 -17.96 -0.19
C SER A 64 -32.33 -19.28 0.47
N VAL A 65 -31.50 -20.31 0.25
CA VAL A 65 -31.60 -21.60 0.95
C VAL A 65 -30.22 -22.08 1.40
N ASN A 66 -30.11 -22.65 2.60
CA ASN A 66 -28.85 -23.16 3.13
C ASN A 66 -29.09 -24.38 4.03
N PHE A 67 -28.32 -25.46 3.84
CA PHE A 67 -28.37 -26.65 4.70
C PHE A 67 -27.57 -26.43 5.97
N SER A 68 -28.06 -26.98 7.08
CA SER A 68 -27.24 -27.09 8.28
C SER A 68 -26.03 -28.03 8.05
N PRO A 69 -24.90 -27.83 8.75
CA PRO A 69 -23.69 -28.62 8.56
C PRO A 69 -23.91 -30.15 8.81
N ASP A 70 -24.88 -30.52 9.64
CA ASP A 70 -25.27 -31.92 9.89
C ASP A 70 -26.28 -32.47 8.88
N GLY A 71 -26.75 -31.63 7.94
CA GLY A 71 -27.72 -31.97 6.89
C GLY A 71 -29.15 -32.25 7.39
N LYS A 72 -29.45 -32.03 8.67
CA LYS A 72 -30.78 -32.30 9.24
C LYS A 72 -31.79 -31.23 8.97
N TYR A 73 -31.31 -29.97 8.88
CA TYR A 73 -32.13 -28.78 8.70
C TYR A 73 -31.82 -28.07 7.40
N LEU A 74 -32.80 -27.33 6.89
CA LEU A 74 -32.67 -26.39 5.81
C LEU A 74 -33.23 -25.05 6.29
N ALA A 75 -32.49 -23.98 6.15
CA ALA A 75 -32.95 -22.61 6.33
C ALA A 75 -33.37 -22.02 4.99
N SER A 76 -34.39 -21.18 5.00
CA SER A 76 -34.83 -20.46 3.79
C SER A 76 -35.29 -19.04 4.13
N GLY A 77 -34.78 -18.04 3.40
CA GLY A 77 -35.17 -16.63 3.48
C GLY A 77 -36.26 -16.31 2.44
N SER A 78 -37.33 -15.62 2.86
CA SER A 78 -38.44 -15.23 2.00
C SER A 78 -39.23 -14.09 2.66
N GLY A 79 -39.44 -12.97 1.95
CA GLY A 79 -39.97 -11.78 2.58
C GLY A 79 -39.16 -11.41 3.82
N ASP A 80 -39.79 -10.99 4.89
CA ASP A 80 -39.15 -10.57 6.15
C ASP A 80 -38.88 -11.73 7.12
N THR A 81 -39.11 -12.99 6.72
CA THR A 81 -39.03 -14.17 7.60
C THR A 81 -38.03 -15.21 7.09
N ILE A 82 -37.52 -15.99 8.02
CA ILE A 82 -36.73 -17.18 7.75
C ILE A 82 -37.50 -18.41 8.27
N LYS A 83 -37.52 -19.48 7.45
CA LYS A 83 -38.13 -20.74 7.87
C LYS A 83 -37.08 -21.83 7.99
N LEU A 84 -37.17 -22.62 9.06
CA LEU A 84 -36.36 -23.82 9.30
C LEU A 84 -37.19 -25.07 9.03
N TRP A 85 -36.65 -25.94 8.20
CA TRP A 85 -37.32 -27.17 7.77
C TRP A 85 -36.54 -28.39 8.17
N ASN A 86 -37.23 -29.45 8.56
CA ASN A 86 -36.62 -30.77 8.71
C ASN A 86 -36.46 -31.41 7.31
N VAL A 87 -35.24 -31.66 6.88
CA VAL A 87 -34.93 -32.19 5.55
C VAL A 87 -35.56 -33.56 5.30
N LYS A 88 -35.49 -34.46 6.30
CA LYS A 88 -36.02 -35.84 6.19
C LYS A 88 -37.54 -35.86 6.06
N THR A 89 -38.25 -35.10 6.88
CA THR A 89 -39.72 -35.10 6.90
C THR A 89 -40.33 -34.06 5.92
N GLY A 90 -39.60 -32.98 5.62
CA GLY A 90 -40.09 -31.84 4.88
C GLY A 90 -41.03 -30.93 5.67
N LYS A 91 -41.17 -31.14 6.98
CA LYS A 91 -42.04 -30.32 7.83
C LYS A 91 -41.33 -29.03 8.24
N LEU A 92 -42.11 -27.97 8.30
CA LEU A 92 -41.70 -26.71 8.94
C LEU A 92 -41.48 -26.96 10.45
N ILE A 93 -40.33 -26.55 10.94
CA ILE A 93 -39.99 -26.65 12.36
C ILE A 93 -40.26 -25.30 13.05
N LYS A 94 -39.81 -24.22 12.44
CA LYS A 94 -39.81 -22.90 13.06
C LYS A 94 -39.83 -21.80 12.01
N THR A 95 -40.50 -20.69 12.34
CA THR A 95 -40.37 -19.42 11.61
C THR A 95 -39.60 -18.44 12.52
N LEU A 96 -38.57 -17.81 11.97
CA LEU A 96 -37.77 -16.79 12.64
C LEU A 96 -38.25 -15.43 12.13
N GLU A 97 -38.72 -14.59 13.05
CA GLU A 97 -39.27 -13.26 12.78
C GLU A 97 -38.42 -12.20 13.44
N GLY A 98 -38.14 -11.07 12.78
CA GLY A 98 -37.33 -9.99 13.35
C GLY A 98 -36.69 -9.06 12.32
N HIS A 99 -36.49 -9.47 11.05
CA HIS A 99 -36.20 -8.53 9.98
C HIS A 99 -37.46 -7.72 9.63
N THR A 100 -37.27 -6.49 9.21
CA THR A 100 -38.38 -5.58 8.84
C THR A 100 -38.59 -5.47 7.35
N LYS A 101 -37.70 -6.06 6.55
CA LYS A 101 -37.74 -6.16 5.10
C LYS A 101 -37.24 -7.51 4.63
N GLU A 102 -37.23 -7.71 3.33
CA GLU A 102 -36.86 -8.98 2.69
C GLU A 102 -35.50 -9.50 3.10
N VAL A 103 -35.43 -10.79 3.48
CA VAL A 103 -34.21 -11.53 3.75
C VAL A 103 -33.60 -11.99 2.45
N THR A 104 -32.38 -11.54 2.19
CA THR A 104 -31.65 -11.80 0.94
C THR A 104 -30.76 -13.03 1.01
N SER A 105 -30.20 -13.31 2.19
CA SER A 105 -29.22 -14.36 2.39
C SER A 105 -29.37 -15.00 3.76
N VAL A 106 -29.18 -16.34 3.82
CA VAL A 106 -29.09 -17.10 5.09
C VAL A 106 -27.90 -18.06 5.03
N ASN A 107 -27.16 -18.17 6.13
CA ASN A 107 -25.98 -19.04 6.24
C ASN A 107 -25.83 -19.59 7.67
N PHE A 108 -25.68 -20.93 7.79
CA PHE A 108 -25.41 -21.56 9.08
C PHE A 108 -23.97 -21.34 9.53
N SER A 109 -23.77 -21.23 10.83
CA SER A 109 -22.44 -21.39 11.44
C SER A 109 -21.92 -22.83 11.23
N PRO A 110 -20.58 -23.04 11.18
CA PRO A 110 -20.01 -24.39 10.98
C PRO A 110 -20.41 -25.42 12.03
N ASP A 111 -20.74 -25.00 13.24
CA ASP A 111 -21.22 -25.85 14.32
C ASP A 111 -22.75 -26.09 14.27
N GLY A 112 -23.45 -25.40 13.37
CA GLY A 112 -24.90 -25.49 13.21
C GLY A 112 -25.74 -24.87 14.31
N LYS A 113 -25.12 -24.22 15.32
CA LYS A 113 -25.85 -23.61 16.45
C LYS A 113 -26.47 -22.27 16.11
N TYR A 114 -25.87 -21.56 15.16
CA TYR A 114 -26.27 -20.23 14.76
C TYR A 114 -26.62 -20.18 13.28
N LEU A 115 -27.45 -19.19 12.94
CA LEU A 115 -27.78 -18.84 11.57
C LEU A 115 -27.55 -17.32 11.41
N ALA A 116 -26.82 -16.92 10.38
CA ALA A 116 -26.70 -15.52 9.98
C ALA A 116 -27.68 -15.22 8.87
N SER A 117 -28.25 -14.01 8.85
CA SER A 117 -29.13 -13.52 7.79
C SER A 117 -28.85 -12.08 7.42
N GLY A 118 -28.83 -11.76 6.15
CA GLY A 118 -28.78 -10.39 5.60
C GLY A 118 -30.13 -9.97 5.03
N SER A 119 -30.43 -8.67 5.02
CA SER A 119 -31.75 -8.15 4.61
C SER A 119 -31.67 -6.80 3.90
N PHE A 120 -32.78 -6.49 3.18
CA PHE A 120 -33.10 -5.14 2.67
C PHE A 120 -33.29 -4.09 3.77
N ASP A 121 -33.39 -4.48 5.04
CA ASP A 121 -33.43 -3.55 6.19
C ASP A 121 -32.03 -3.02 6.57
N CYS A 122 -31.00 -3.35 5.78
CA CYS A 122 -29.61 -2.95 5.95
C CYS A 122 -28.94 -3.58 7.18
N THR A 123 -29.57 -4.56 7.83
CA THR A 123 -29.02 -5.25 9.00
C THR A 123 -28.65 -6.69 8.70
N ILE A 124 -27.78 -7.21 9.56
CA ILE A 124 -27.51 -8.64 9.65
C ILE A 124 -27.99 -9.11 11.01
N LYS A 125 -28.63 -10.26 11.06
CA LYS A 125 -29.05 -10.88 12.33
C LYS A 125 -28.40 -12.25 12.50
N LEU A 126 -27.96 -12.50 13.72
CA LEU A 126 -27.49 -13.80 14.18
C LEU A 126 -28.56 -14.43 15.06
N TRP A 127 -28.98 -15.63 14.70
CA TRP A 127 -30.08 -16.34 15.34
C TRP A 127 -29.57 -17.58 16.07
N ASN A 128 -30.14 -17.89 17.22
CA ASN A 128 -29.98 -19.21 17.83
C ASN A 128 -30.92 -20.19 17.11
N VAL A 129 -30.38 -21.21 16.51
CA VAL A 129 -31.16 -22.20 15.72
C VAL A 129 -32.12 -22.99 16.58
N GLU A 130 -31.68 -23.38 17.79
CA GLU A 130 -32.49 -24.17 18.72
C GLU A 130 -33.64 -23.34 19.32
N ARG A 131 -33.35 -22.15 19.84
CA ARG A 131 -34.36 -21.28 20.46
C ARG A 131 -35.18 -20.50 19.43
N GLY A 132 -34.57 -20.04 18.35
CA GLY A 132 -35.19 -19.25 17.28
C GLY A 132 -35.22 -17.75 17.57
N ASP A 133 -34.53 -17.30 18.60
CA ASP A 133 -34.39 -15.90 18.98
C ASP A 133 -33.17 -15.24 18.31
N VAL A 134 -33.22 -13.94 18.16
CA VAL A 134 -32.08 -13.12 17.70
C VAL A 134 -31.09 -12.99 18.86
N ILE A 135 -29.86 -13.40 18.62
CA ILE A 135 -28.76 -13.23 19.57
C ILE A 135 -28.14 -11.83 19.42
N ARG A 136 -27.94 -11.42 18.16
CA ARG A 136 -27.30 -10.17 17.83
C ARG A 136 -27.84 -9.59 16.52
N THR A 137 -27.97 -8.28 16.49
CA THR A 137 -28.14 -7.52 15.25
C THR A 137 -26.85 -6.75 14.98
N PHE A 138 -26.30 -6.89 13.78
CA PHE A 138 -25.14 -6.12 13.31
C PHE A 138 -25.68 -4.95 12.47
N GLU A 139 -25.40 -3.75 12.92
CA GLU A 139 -25.78 -2.50 12.28
C GLU A 139 -24.54 -1.79 11.75
N GLY A 140 -24.62 -1.17 10.57
CA GLY A 140 -23.49 -0.43 10.00
C GLY A 140 -23.42 -0.45 8.47
N HIS A 141 -24.14 -1.34 7.78
CA HIS A 141 -24.44 -1.16 6.37
C HIS A 141 -25.49 -0.06 6.19
N THR A 142 -25.34 0.76 5.15
CA THR A 142 -26.25 1.87 4.86
C THR A 142 -27.21 1.57 3.72
N ASP A 143 -27.10 0.40 3.11
CA ASP A 143 -27.97 -0.09 2.05
C ASP A 143 -28.11 -1.62 2.17
N VAL A 144 -28.85 -2.22 1.24
CA VAL A 144 -29.22 -3.64 1.21
C VAL A 144 -28.03 -4.57 1.45
N VAL A 145 -28.13 -5.48 2.40
CA VAL A 145 -27.19 -6.56 2.59
C VAL A 145 -27.56 -7.73 1.68
N TRP A 146 -26.77 -8.00 0.65
CA TRP A 146 -27.05 -9.03 -0.34
C TRP A 146 -26.60 -10.42 0.04
N SER A 147 -25.50 -10.51 0.76
CA SER A 147 -24.87 -11.80 1.09
C SER A 147 -24.27 -11.78 2.49
N VAL A 148 -24.40 -12.90 3.19
CA VAL A 148 -23.72 -13.15 4.47
C VAL A 148 -23.11 -14.54 4.44
N ASN A 149 -21.92 -14.67 5.06
CA ASN A 149 -21.23 -15.95 5.20
C ASN A 149 -20.47 -15.98 6.52
N VAL A 150 -20.52 -17.12 7.22
CA VAL A 150 -19.77 -17.32 8.48
C VAL A 150 -18.45 -18.00 8.17
N SER A 151 -17.36 -17.54 8.79
CA SER A 151 -16.03 -18.12 8.62
C SER A 151 -15.99 -19.59 9.08
N PRO A 152 -15.07 -20.43 8.52
CA PRO A 152 -14.98 -21.85 8.88
C PRO A 152 -14.71 -22.11 10.36
N ASP A 153 -14.10 -21.17 11.08
CA ASP A 153 -13.87 -21.25 12.53
C ASP A 153 -15.02 -20.67 13.37
N GLY A 154 -16.03 -20.07 12.71
CA GLY A 154 -17.20 -19.49 13.36
C GLY A 154 -16.97 -18.14 14.05
N LYS A 155 -15.76 -17.57 13.97
CA LYS A 155 -15.39 -16.33 14.67
C LYS A 155 -15.83 -15.07 13.96
N TYR A 156 -15.85 -15.12 12.63
CA TYR A 156 -16.14 -13.96 11.80
C TYR A 156 -17.36 -14.19 10.91
N LEU A 157 -18.01 -13.11 10.58
CA LEU A 157 -19.07 -13.07 9.59
C LEU A 157 -18.70 -12.03 8.52
N ALA A 158 -18.72 -12.44 7.26
CA ALA A 158 -18.54 -11.54 6.12
C ALA A 158 -19.88 -11.16 5.53
N SER A 159 -20.02 -9.90 5.12
CA SER A 159 -21.21 -9.40 4.43
C SER A 159 -20.86 -8.48 3.28
N GLY A 160 -21.65 -8.55 2.19
CA GLY A 160 -21.57 -7.65 1.05
C GLY A 160 -22.88 -6.88 0.89
N SER A 161 -22.77 -5.59 0.56
CA SER A 161 -23.91 -4.68 0.51
C SER A 161 -23.90 -3.77 -0.72
N SER A 162 -25.09 -3.26 -1.08
CA SER A 162 -25.25 -2.18 -2.07
C SER A 162 -24.61 -0.86 -1.67
N ASP A 163 -24.17 -0.70 -0.41
CA ASP A 163 -23.41 0.45 0.04
C ASP A 163 -21.95 0.45 -0.48
N ASN A 164 -21.62 -0.48 -1.39
CA ASN A 164 -20.30 -0.69 -1.98
C ASN A 164 -19.23 -1.13 -0.97
N THR A 165 -19.61 -1.63 0.19
CA THR A 165 -18.67 -2.16 1.17
C THR A 165 -18.83 -3.67 1.36
N ILE A 166 -17.70 -4.33 1.64
CA ILE A 166 -17.68 -5.62 2.32
C ILE A 166 -17.36 -5.32 3.79
N LYS A 167 -18.08 -5.95 4.70
CA LYS A 167 -17.76 -5.85 6.13
C LYS A 167 -17.42 -7.22 6.69
N LEU A 168 -16.40 -7.23 7.53
CA LEU A 168 -16.05 -8.37 8.36
C LEU A 168 -16.39 -8.02 9.82
N TRP A 169 -17.20 -8.86 10.44
CA TRP A 169 -17.72 -8.68 11.78
C TRP A 169 -17.14 -9.74 12.70
N ASP A 170 -16.67 -9.35 13.85
CA ASP A 170 -16.41 -10.28 14.93
C ASP A 170 -17.74 -10.74 15.54
N VAL A 171 -17.98 -12.05 15.53
CA VAL A 171 -19.27 -12.62 15.98
C VAL A 171 -19.49 -12.44 17.47
N GLU A 172 -18.41 -12.46 18.27
CA GLU A 172 -18.46 -12.34 19.73
C GLU A 172 -18.60 -10.87 20.18
N THR A 173 -17.78 -9.95 19.64
CA THR A 173 -17.80 -8.54 20.06
C THR A 173 -18.82 -7.70 19.30
N GLY A 174 -19.07 -8.02 18.02
CA GLY A 174 -19.87 -7.22 17.08
C GLY A 174 -19.08 -6.11 16.41
N ASP A 175 -17.77 -6.01 16.67
CA ASP A 175 -16.90 -5.06 15.98
C ASP A 175 -16.82 -5.36 14.50
N CYS A 176 -16.68 -4.33 13.67
CA CYS A 176 -16.54 -4.52 12.24
C CYS A 176 -15.36 -3.77 11.64
N ILE A 177 -14.86 -4.33 10.53
CA ILE A 177 -13.94 -3.67 9.61
C ILE A 177 -14.63 -3.60 8.26
N SER A 178 -14.67 -2.40 7.68
CA SER A 178 -15.18 -2.18 6.33
C SER A 178 -14.03 -2.28 5.33
N PHE A 179 -14.29 -2.90 4.20
CA PHE A 179 -13.38 -3.02 3.07
C PHE A 179 -14.03 -2.44 1.82
N VAL A 180 -13.28 -1.60 1.10
CA VAL A 180 -13.65 -1.03 -0.19
C VAL A 180 -12.50 -1.26 -1.15
N SER A 181 -12.80 -1.63 -2.39
CA SER A 181 -11.79 -1.74 -3.44
C SER A 181 -12.33 -1.25 -4.78
N ALA A 182 -11.45 -0.64 -5.57
CA ALA A 182 -11.74 -0.25 -6.95
C ALA A 182 -10.43 -0.31 -7.74
N GLU A 183 -10.46 -1.02 -8.88
CA GLU A 183 -9.28 -1.30 -9.68
C GLU A 183 -8.18 -1.96 -8.82
N ASP A 184 -6.97 -1.37 -8.78
CA ASP A 184 -5.84 -1.84 -7.98
C ASP A 184 -5.79 -1.20 -6.58
N ASN A 185 -6.76 -0.35 -6.23
CA ASN A 185 -6.78 0.35 -4.94
C ASN A 185 -7.73 -0.32 -3.96
N TRP A 186 -7.34 -0.29 -2.69
CA TRP A 186 -8.15 -0.83 -1.60
C TRP A 186 -7.96 -0.03 -0.31
N ILE A 187 -8.96 -0.05 0.54
CA ILE A 187 -8.90 0.48 1.90
C ILE A 187 -9.71 -0.39 2.85
N MET A 188 -9.17 -0.61 4.03
CA MET A 188 -9.85 -1.17 5.19
C MET A 188 -9.93 -0.11 6.27
N PHE A 189 -11.09 0.02 6.90
CA PHE A 189 -11.25 1.02 7.95
C PHE A 189 -12.25 0.55 9.02
N THR A 190 -12.05 1.08 10.21
CA THR A 190 -12.89 0.81 11.38
C THR A 190 -13.88 1.95 11.62
N PRO A 191 -14.99 1.72 12.35
CA PRO A 191 -15.94 2.78 12.70
C PRO A 191 -15.33 3.94 13.50
N ASP A 192 -14.28 3.66 14.28
CA ASP A 192 -13.52 4.67 15.04
C ASP A 192 -12.41 5.34 14.20
N GLY A 193 -12.39 5.08 12.87
CA GLY A 193 -11.64 5.81 11.86
C GLY A 193 -10.21 5.37 11.65
N TYR A 194 -9.71 4.33 12.30
CA TYR A 194 -8.42 3.74 11.94
C TYR A 194 -8.48 3.07 10.58
N PHE A 195 -7.41 3.15 9.81
CA PHE A 195 -7.38 2.57 8.48
C PHE A 195 -6.02 1.96 8.10
N ASP A 196 -6.10 1.05 7.14
CA ASP A 196 -5.00 0.49 6.36
C ASP A 196 -5.42 0.50 4.89
N SER A 197 -4.54 0.85 3.97
CA SER A 197 -4.91 0.99 2.57
C SER A 197 -3.74 0.75 1.62
N SER A 198 -4.08 0.50 0.35
CA SER A 198 -3.15 0.72 -0.75
C SER A 198 -2.80 2.22 -0.84
N LYS A 199 -1.80 2.53 -1.62
CA LYS A 199 -1.23 3.86 -1.78
C LYS A 199 -2.25 4.97 -2.05
N ASN A 200 -3.20 4.75 -2.94
CA ASN A 200 -4.28 5.68 -3.27
C ASN A 200 -5.63 5.25 -2.70
N GLY A 201 -5.63 4.26 -1.83
CA GLY A 201 -6.88 3.74 -1.25
C GLY A 201 -7.66 4.77 -0.43
N GLY A 202 -6.99 5.77 0.13
CA GLY A 202 -7.63 6.87 0.83
C GLY A 202 -8.58 7.70 -0.04
N GLU A 203 -8.41 7.69 -1.36
CA GLU A 203 -9.30 8.40 -2.31
C GLU A 203 -10.65 7.68 -2.50
N LEU A 204 -10.75 6.42 -2.11
CA LEU A 204 -11.98 5.61 -2.27
C LEU A 204 -13.06 5.97 -1.25
N VAL A 205 -12.71 6.64 -0.16
CA VAL A 205 -13.62 6.93 0.95
C VAL A 205 -13.46 8.35 1.46
N ALA A 206 -14.53 8.88 2.05
CA ALA A 206 -14.50 10.14 2.76
C ALA A 206 -15.15 9.97 4.14
N MET A 207 -14.61 10.67 5.13
CA MET A 207 -15.23 10.77 6.46
C MET A 207 -16.26 11.88 6.42
N VAL A 208 -17.49 11.60 6.85
CA VAL A 208 -18.59 12.59 6.84
C VAL A 208 -19.02 12.90 8.27
N LYS A 209 -19.10 14.20 8.59
CA LYS A 209 -19.65 14.70 9.86
C LYS A 209 -20.64 15.83 9.56
N GLY A 210 -21.91 15.57 9.73
CA GLY A 210 -22.96 16.51 9.33
C GLY A 210 -22.95 16.73 7.81
N LEU A 211 -22.76 17.98 7.38
CA LEU A 211 -22.64 18.34 5.95
C LEU A 211 -21.18 18.44 5.45
N ALA A 212 -20.21 18.19 6.32
CA ALA A 212 -18.79 18.26 5.97
C ALA A 212 -18.26 16.87 5.61
N ALA A 213 -17.52 16.79 4.51
CA ALA A 213 -16.80 15.60 4.08
C ALA A 213 -15.29 15.87 4.19
N PHE A 214 -14.53 14.89 4.68
CA PHE A 214 -13.10 14.95 4.92
C PHE A 214 -12.42 13.78 4.24
N GLY A 215 -11.29 14.03 3.58
CA GLY A 215 -10.43 12.94 3.10
C GLY A 215 -9.83 12.19 4.30
N ILE A 216 -9.80 10.87 4.23
CA ILE A 216 -9.26 10.06 5.33
C ILE A 216 -7.80 10.38 5.62
N ASP A 217 -7.04 10.79 4.60
CA ASP A 217 -5.64 11.18 4.69
C ASP A 217 -5.40 12.42 5.58
N GLN A 218 -6.40 13.27 5.78
CA GLN A 218 -6.30 14.43 6.68
C GLN A 218 -6.06 14.02 8.13
N PHE A 219 -6.42 12.79 8.48
CA PHE A 219 -6.24 12.21 9.80
C PHE A 219 -5.14 11.14 9.85
N ALA A 220 -4.37 10.98 8.76
CA ALA A 220 -3.42 9.89 8.62
C ALA A 220 -2.31 9.90 9.70
N VAL A 221 -1.93 11.08 10.22
CA VAL A 221 -0.95 11.17 11.32
C VAL A 221 -1.33 10.26 12.48
N LYS A 222 -2.62 10.25 12.84
CA LYS A 222 -3.18 9.41 13.92
C LYS A 222 -3.71 8.08 13.40
N ASN A 223 -4.48 8.11 12.32
CA ASN A 223 -5.44 7.06 12.00
C ASN A 223 -4.94 6.03 10.97
N ASN A 224 -3.84 6.30 10.26
CA ASN A 224 -3.20 5.25 9.46
C ASN A 224 -2.50 4.25 10.40
N ARG A 225 -3.20 3.19 10.76
CA ARG A 225 -2.85 2.22 11.80
C ARG A 225 -3.07 0.78 11.32
N PRO A 226 -2.23 0.27 10.39
CA PRO A 226 -2.30 -1.12 9.94
C PRO A 226 -2.22 -2.14 11.08
N ASP A 227 -1.50 -1.83 12.16
CA ASP A 227 -1.40 -2.66 13.36
C ASP A 227 -2.76 -2.90 14.03
N ILE A 228 -3.60 -1.86 14.12
CA ILE A 228 -4.96 -1.97 14.70
C ILE A 228 -5.86 -2.79 13.79
N ILE A 229 -5.80 -2.55 12.47
CA ILE A 229 -6.59 -3.29 11.48
C ILE A 229 -6.26 -4.79 11.55
N LEU A 230 -4.96 -5.15 11.48
CA LEU A 230 -4.50 -6.54 11.55
C LEU A 230 -4.90 -7.23 12.86
N LYS A 231 -4.76 -6.52 13.98
CA LYS A 231 -5.15 -7.03 15.30
C LYS A 231 -6.65 -7.35 15.38
N ARG A 232 -7.51 -6.45 14.88
CA ARG A 232 -8.97 -6.64 14.88
C ARG A 232 -9.43 -7.72 13.90
N LEU A 233 -8.69 -7.92 12.80
CA LEU A 233 -8.94 -9.01 11.87
C LEU A 233 -8.48 -10.38 12.41
N GLY A 234 -7.74 -10.41 13.50
CA GLY A 234 -7.07 -11.62 13.96
C GLY A 234 -6.03 -12.13 12.96
N LEU A 235 -5.57 -11.27 12.07
CA LEU A 235 -4.57 -11.55 11.05
C LEU A 235 -3.20 -11.01 11.48
N GLY A 236 -2.17 -11.62 10.94
CA GLY A 236 -0.79 -11.26 11.27
C GLY A 236 -0.31 -11.88 12.57
N ASN A 237 1.00 -12.09 12.63
CA ASN A 237 1.65 -12.47 13.88
C ASN A 237 1.92 -11.22 14.74
N GLU A 238 2.28 -11.43 15.99
CA GLU A 238 2.57 -10.34 16.93
C GLU A 238 3.72 -9.44 16.45
N GLU A 239 4.69 -10.01 15.73
CA GLU A 239 5.83 -9.28 15.20
C GLU A 239 5.43 -8.27 14.11
N LEU A 240 4.54 -8.68 13.19
CA LEU A 240 4.00 -7.79 12.14
C LEU A 240 3.19 -6.64 12.76
N ILE A 241 2.32 -6.96 13.71
CA ILE A 241 1.51 -5.95 14.42
C ILE A 241 2.42 -4.95 15.11
N ASN A 242 3.43 -5.43 15.84
CA ASN A 242 4.40 -4.59 16.52
C ASN A 242 5.21 -3.74 15.53
N HIS A 243 5.61 -4.28 14.39
CA HIS A 243 6.31 -3.52 13.35
C HIS A 243 5.51 -2.27 12.93
N TYR A 244 4.24 -2.42 12.55
CA TYR A 244 3.41 -1.28 12.15
C TYR A 244 3.16 -0.30 13.31
N TYR A 245 3.03 -0.79 14.53
CA TYR A 245 2.93 0.07 15.70
C TYR A 245 4.21 0.92 15.89
N TYR A 246 5.40 0.34 15.75
CA TYR A 246 6.65 1.08 15.83
C TYR A 246 6.84 2.07 14.67
N GLN A 247 6.40 1.74 13.48
CA GLN A 247 6.36 2.70 12.35
C GLN A 247 5.46 3.90 12.68
N TYR A 248 4.33 3.66 13.30
CA TYR A 248 3.47 4.73 13.80
C TYR A 248 4.17 5.61 14.86
N LEU A 249 4.82 5.02 15.86
CA LEU A 249 5.58 5.78 16.87
C LEU A 249 6.72 6.58 16.24
N LYS A 250 7.44 6.02 15.27
CA LYS A 250 8.49 6.71 14.50
C LYS A 250 7.92 7.93 13.77
N ARG A 251 6.75 7.79 13.14
CA ARG A 251 6.02 8.89 12.50
C ARG A 251 5.71 10.01 13.50
N LEU A 252 5.17 9.67 14.66
CA LEU A 252 4.84 10.67 15.68
C LEU A 252 6.09 11.44 16.14
N ARG A 253 7.17 10.73 16.48
CA ARG A 253 8.44 11.36 16.88
C ARG A 253 8.95 12.34 15.84
N ARG A 254 8.94 11.94 14.55
CA ARG A 254 9.39 12.78 13.43
C ARG A 254 8.55 14.04 13.24
N LEU A 255 7.25 13.93 13.41
CA LEU A 255 6.32 15.05 13.29
C LEU A 255 6.25 15.88 14.58
N GLY A 256 6.92 15.44 15.66
CA GLY A 256 6.94 16.10 16.95
C GLY A 256 5.62 15.98 17.71
N PHE A 257 4.95 14.81 17.60
CA PHE A 257 3.74 14.48 18.35
C PHE A 257 3.98 13.36 19.36
N THR A 258 3.13 13.31 20.38
CA THR A 258 2.94 12.13 21.24
C THR A 258 1.52 11.59 21.05
N GLU A 259 1.28 10.33 21.44
CA GLU A 259 -0.06 9.73 21.30
C GLU A 259 -1.12 10.51 22.10
N GLU A 260 -0.77 11.01 23.27
CA GLU A 260 -1.68 11.76 24.16
C GLU A 260 -2.10 13.12 23.58
N GLN A 261 -1.29 13.69 22.69
CA GLN A 261 -1.60 14.96 22.03
C GLN A 261 -2.67 14.82 20.96
N LEU A 262 -2.80 13.62 20.37
CA LEU A 262 -3.71 13.37 19.26
C LEU A 262 -5.16 13.27 19.74
N SER A 263 -6.07 14.02 19.11
CA SER A 263 -7.49 13.99 19.44
C SER A 263 -8.20 12.79 18.82
N SER A 264 -9.24 12.28 19.49
CA SER A 264 -10.24 11.38 18.90
C SER A 264 -11.32 12.13 18.12
N GLU A 265 -11.34 13.46 18.22
CA GLU A 265 -12.36 14.29 17.58
C GLU A 265 -11.93 14.61 16.13
N TYR A 266 -12.90 14.48 15.21
CA TYR A 266 -12.73 14.87 13.83
C TYR A 266 -12.92 16.37 13.68
N HIS A 267 -11.82 17.12 13.71
CA HIS A 267 -11.75 18.55 13.48
C HIS A 267 -10.47 18.85 12.69
N VAL A 268 -10.61 19.54 11.58
CA VAL A 268 -9.49 19.87 10.68
C VAL A 268 -9.33 21.38 10.59
N PRO A 269 -8.09 21.86 10.44
CA PRO A 269 -7.82 23.25 10.11
C PRO A 269 -8.21 23.54 8.66
N GLU A 270 -8.22 24.80 8.32
CA GLU A 270 -8.46 25.29 6.96
C GLU A 270 -7.22 26.04 6.43
N ALA A 271 -6.92 25.81 5.16
CA ALA A 271 -5.96 26.61 4.41
C ALA A 271 -6.67 27.25 3.24
N LYS A 272 -6.42 28.54 2.98
CA LYS A 272 -7.02 29.29 1.88
C LYS A 272 -5.97 30.19 1.23
N ILE A 273 -5.76 30.04 -0.08
CA ILE A 273 -4.97 30.98 -0.85
C ILE A 273 -5.80 32.24 -1.10
N ILE A 274 -5.28 33.40 -0.71
CA ILE A 274 -5.95 34.69 -0.79
C ILE A 274 -5.55 35.41 -2.07
N ASP A 275 -4.24 35.39 -2.40
CA ASP A 275 -3.71 36.13 -3.54
C ASP A 275 -2.47 35.41 -4.09
N LEU A 276 -2.29 35.53 -5.40
CA LEU A 276 -1.13 35.03 -6.14
C LEU A 276 -0.63 36.14 -7.10
N LYS A 277 0.54 36.69 -6.81
CA LYS A 277 1.21 37.65 -7.70
C LYS A 277 2.46 37.01 -8.25
N VAL A 278 2.55 36.97 -9.57
CA VAL A 278 3.71 36.41 -10.28
C VAL A 278 4.55 37.54 -10.83
N ASP A 279 5.83 37.52 -10.51
CA ASP A 279 6.84 38.43 -11.02
C ASP A 279 7.98 37.60 -11.59
N GLU A 280 8.04 37.55 -12.93
CA GLU A 280 8.93 36.63 -13.68
C GLU A 280 8.87 35.18 -13.16
N LYS A 281 9.98 34.67 -12.59
CA LYS A 281 10.09 33.33 -12.07
C LYS A 281 9.68 33.18 -10.59
N PHE A 282 9.29 34.27 -9.95
CA PHE A 282 8.87 34.26 -8.55
C PHE A 282 7.36 34.44 -8.42
N ALA A 283 6.76 33.72 -7.55
CA ALA A 283 5.37 33.89 -7.18
C ALA A 283 5.26 34.25 -5.70
N LYS A 284 4.61 35.37 -5.42
CA LYS A 284 4.23 35.78 -4.08
C LYS A 284 2.86 35.19 -3.78
N VAL A 285 2.82 34.18 -2.90
CA VAL A 285 1.61 33.49 -2.50
C VAL A 285 1.19 33.98 -1.13
N SER A 286 0.03 34.63 -1.06
CA SER A 286 -0.59 35.05 0.20
C SER A 286 -1.71 34.08 0.56
N PHE A 287 -1.73 33.60 1.79
CA PHE A 287 -2.69 32.62 2.25
C PHE A 287 -3.03 32.80 3.72
N ASN A 288 -4.22 32.36 4.10
CA ASN A 288 -4.70 32.28 5.48
C ASN A 288 -4.70 30.81 5.92
N LEU A 289 -4.27 30.59 7.15
CA LEU A 289 -4.32 29.32 7.83
C LEU A 289 -5.17 29.51 9.09
N ASN A 290 -6.24 28.75 9.25
CA ASN A 290 -7.18 28.92 10.33
C ASN A 290 -7.56 27.58 10.96
N ASP A 291 -7.67 27.54 12.27
CA ASP A 291 -8.30 26.47 13.02
C ASP A 291 -9.21 27.09 14.09
N SER A 292 -10.50 26.79 14.03
CA SER A 292 -11.47 27.39 14.92
C SER A 292 -11.41 26.87 16.37
N LYS A 293 -10.59 25.82 16.62
CA LYS A 293 -10.58 25.13 17.90
C LYS A 293 -9.17 24.91 18.49
N TYR A 294 -8.20 24.64 17.67
CA TYR A 294 -6.85 24.24 18.10
C TYR A 294 -5.78 25.18 17.54
N ASN A 295 -4.60 25.18 18.16
CA ASN A 295 -3.46 25.87 17.57
C ASN A 295 -2.94 25.12 16.35
N LEU A 296 -2.50 25.88 15.37
CA LEU A 296 -1.73 25.36 14.24
C LEU A 296 -0.31 25.07 14.71
N LYS A 297 0.28 24.00 14.18
CA LYS A 297 1.63 23.57 14.51
C LYS A 297 2.61 23.77 13.36
N LYS A 298 2.18 23.45 12.14
CA LYS A 298 3.02 23.47 10.95
C LYS A 298 2.22 23.83 9.71
N TYR A 299 2.90 24.29 8.67
CA TYR A 299 2.36 24.38 7.32
C TYR A 299 3.39 23.97 6.28
N ASN A 300 2.94 23.59 5.11
CA ASN A 300 3.78 23.33 3.94
C ASN A 300 3.19 23.95 2.68
N ILE A 301 4.06 24.19 1.72
CA ILE A 301 3.70 24.55 0.36
C ILE A 301 4.25 23.46 -0.56
N TYR A 302 3.41 23.01 -1.48
CA TYR A 302 3.81 22.02 -2.47
C TYR A 302 3.76 22.66 -3.85
N ILE A 303 4.78 22.39 -4.66
CA ILE A 303 4.84 22.81 -6.05
C ILE A 303 5.02 21.57 -6.91
N ASN A 304 4.02 21.30 -7.77
CA ASN A 304 3.98 20.07 -8.54
C ASN A 304 4.15 18.82 -7.64
N ASN A 305 3.45 18.82 -6.50
CA ASN A 305 3.48 17.80 -5.44
C ASN A 305 4.81 17.70 -4.66
N VAL A 306 5.80 18.55 -4.92
CA VAL A 306 7.06 18.59 -4.16
C VAL A 306 6.93 19.54 -2.98
N PRO A 307 7.07 19.07 -1.71
CA PRO A 307 7.07 19.96 -0.54
C PRO A 307 8.32 20.82 -0.53
N ILE A 308 8.16 22.14 -0.58
CA ILE A 308 9.31 23.04 -0.67
C ILE A 308 10.05 23.24 0.65
N PHE A 309 9.40 22.95 1.77
CA PHE A 309 10.00 22.98 3.11
C PHE A 309 10.35 21.58 3.62
N GLY A 310 10.44 20.59 2.71
CA GLY A 310 10.64 19.18 3.07
C GLY A 310 9.42 18.58 3.79
N ALA A 311 9.57 17.36 4.29
CA ALA A 311 8.49 16.60 4.94
C ALA A 311 7.94 17.28 6.20
N TYR A 312 8.77 18.03 6.88
CA TYR A 312 8.42 18.58 8.20
C TYR A 312 7.68 19.90 8.12
N GLY A 313 7.73 20.59 6.98
CA GLY A 313 7.13 21.91 6.81
C GLY A 313 7.79 22.99 7.68
N LYS A 314 7.16 24.16 7.76
CA LYS A 314 7.55 25.25 8.67
C LYS A 314 6.70 25.22 9.93
N GLU A 315 7.34 25.37 11.10
CA GLU A 315 6.65 25.51 12.37
C GLU A 315 5.96 26.88 12.48
N ILE A 316 4.77 26.88 13.08
CA ILE A 316 3.96 28.06 13.35
C ILE A 316 3.27 27.91 14.71
N THR A 317 2.79 29.03 15.25
CA THR A 317 1.98 29.07 16.47
C THR A 317 0.82 30.04 16.29
N GLY A 318 -0.31 29.72 16.92
CA GLY A 318 -1.56 30.48 16.77
C GLY A 318 -2.61 29.70 15.98
N ASN A 319 -3.82 30.18 15.93
CA ASN A 319 -4.93 29.49 15.32
C ASN A 319 -5.55 30.18 14.09
N ASN A 320 -5.15 31.42 13.82
CA ASN A 320 -5.55 32.17 12.63
C ASN A 320 -4.40 33.06 12.17
N LEU A 321 -3.79 32.72 11.04
CA LEU A 321 -2.52 33.29 10.59
C LEU A 321 -2.58 33.66 9.11
N ASP A 322 -2.36 34.93 8.79
CA ASP A 322 -2.07 35.37 7.44
C ASP A 322 -0.58 35.25 7.17
N LYS A 323 -0.22 34.61 6.08
CA LYS A 323 1.16 34.37 5.67
C LYS A 323 1.35 34.76 4.20
N THR A 324 2.57 35.14 3.91
CA THR A 324 3.01 35.36 2.53
C THR A 324 4.37 34.72 2.34
N GLU A 325 4.49 33.89 1.32
CA GLU A 325 5.74 33.24 0.93
C GLU A 325 6.08 33.61 -0.51
N ILE A 326 7.36 33.81 -0.76
CA ILE A 326 7.88 33.99 -2.12
C ILE A 326 8.47 32.66 -2.55
N ILE A 327 7.92 32.11 -3.62
CA ILE A 327 8.31 30.82 -4.16
C ILE A 327 8.88 30.97 -5.55
N GLU A 328 9.91 30.21 -5.87
CA GLU A 328 10.47 30.16 -7.21
C GLU A 328 9.68 29.15 -8.06
N LEU A 329 9.23 29.55 -9.25
CA LEU A 329 8.45 28.72 -10.18
C LEU A 329 9.39 27.87 -11.04
N THR A 330 8.94 26.66 -11.38
CA THR A 330 9.58 25.86 -12.44
C THR A 330 9.10 26.30 -13.81
N SER A 331 9.89 26.07 -14.84
CA SER A 331 9.48 26.28 -16.24
C SER A 331 8.21 25.44 -16.55
N GLY A 332 7.23 26.06 -17.19
CA GLY A 332 5.94 25.46 -17.52
C GLY A 332 4.86 25.67 -16.46
N LYS A 333 3.94 24.73 -16.37
CA LYS A 333 2.81 24.78 -15.43
C LYS A 333 3.26 24.49 -14.01
N ASN A 334 2.79 25.29 -13.07
CA ASN A 334 3.02 25.13 -11.64
C ASN A 334 1.69 24.97 -10.91
N LYS A 335 1.46 23.80 -10.33
CA LYS A 335 0.41 23.53 -9.37
C LYS A 335 0.93 23.91 -7.98
N ILE A 336 0.30 24.89 -7.34
CA ILE A 336 0.71 25.41 -6.03
C ILE A 336 -0.35 24.98 -5.02
N GLU A 337 0.06 24.28 -3.98
CA GLU A 337 -0.82 23.82 -2.91
C GLU A 337 -0.29 24.28 -1.56
N VAL A 338 -1.18 24.60 -0.62
CA VAL A 338 -0.86 24.99 0.75
C VAL A 338 -1.67 24.14 1.71
N SER A 339 -1.03 23.55 2.70
CA SER A 339 -1.72 22.89 3.82
C SER A 339 -1.12 23.27 5.16
N CYS A 340 -1.89 23.04 6.24
CA CYS A 340 -1.42 23.17 7.61
C CYS A 340 -1.87 22.00 8.46
N ILE A 341 -1.14 21.75 9.54
CA ILE A 341 -1.40 20.70 10.53
C ILE A 341 -1.60 21.38 11.87
N ASN A 342 -2.67 21.03 12.60
CA ASN A 342 -2.93 21.51 13.94
C ASN A 342 -2.18 20.69 15.02
N GLU A 343 -2.18 21.18 16.25
CA GLU A 343 -1.55 20.51 17.40
C GLU A 343 -2.16 19.14 17.76
N LYS A 344 -3.29 18.78 17.15
CA LYS A 344 -3.97 17.49 17.29
C LYS A 344 -3.70 16.51 16.13
N GLY A 345 -2.80 16.89 15.21
CA GLY A 345 -2.34 16.04 14.12
C GLY A 345 -3.26 15.95 12.92
N ALA A 346 -4.33 16.75 12.87
CA ALA A 346 -5.18 16.84 11.69
C ALA A 346 -4.62 17.82 10.66
N GLU A 347 -4.61 17.43 9.38
CA GLU A 347 -4.16 18.25 8.26
C GLU A 347 -5.36 18.87 7.54
N SER A 348 -5.22 20.12 7.07
CA SER A 348 -6.21 20.78 6.22
C SER A 348 -6.31 20.13 4.85
N PHE A 349 -7.42 20.33 4.14
CA PHE A 349 -7.37 20.20 2.69
C PHE A 349 -6.30 21.14 2.11
N ARG A 350 -5.66 20.73 1.03
CA ARG A 350 -4.70 21.57 0.33
C ARG A 350 -5.44 22.63 -0.45
N ALA A 351 -5.27 23.89 -0.06
CA ALA A 351 -5.69 25.01 -0.88
C ALA A 351 -4.87 25.04 -2.16
N LEU A 352 -5.52 25.14 -3.31
CA LEU A 352 -4.93 24.89 -4.62
C LEU A 352 -5.05 26.11 -5.52
N THR A 353 -3.97 26.43 -6.26
CA THR A 353 -3.98 27.37 -7.37
C THR A 353 -2.98 26.93 -8.45
N TYR A 354 -3.08 27.54 -9.63
CA TYR A 354 -2.20 27.25 -10.76
C TYR A 354 -1.61 28.54 -11.30
N THR A 355 -0.39 28.44 -11.81
CA THR A 355 0.26 29.49 -12.59
C THR A 355 1.17 28.88 -13.64
N GLU A 356 1.65 29.68 -14.57
CA GLU A 356 2.53 29.22 -15.63
C GLU A 356 3.72 30.14 -15.79
N TYR A 357 4.91 29.58 -15.97
CA TYR A 357 6.14 30.29 -16.25
C TYR A 357 6.75 29.73 -17.54
N ASN A 358 6.52 30.45 -18.67
CA ASN A 358 6.79 29.94 -20.02
C ASN A 358 8.20 30.21 -20.55
N LYS A 359 9.18 30.41 -19.69
CA LYS A 359 10.56 30.60 -20.13
C LYS A 359 11.28 29.23 -20.19
N LYS A 360 11.74 28.84 -21.37
CA LYS A 360 12.59 27.67 -21.52
C LYS A 360 13.95 27.93 -20.84
N ILE A 361 14.21 27.16 -19.78
CA ILE A 361 15.47 27.22 -19.04
C ILE A 361 16.24 25.95 -19.36
N LYS A 362 17.50 26.05 -19.75
CA LYS A 362 18.40 24.93 -19.80
C LYS A 362 18.91 24.69 -18.39
N SER A 363 18.46 23.61 -17.77
CA SER A 363 18.76 23.24 -16.37
C SER A 363 20.14 22.62 -16.22
N ASP A 364 20.64 22.58 -15.00
CA ASP A 364 21.84 21.84 -14.64
C ASP A 364 21.46 20.43 -14.13
N LEU A 365 22.42 19.51 -14.16
CA LEU A 365 22.27 18.18 -13.60
C LEU A 365 23.26 17.99 -12.45
N TYR A 366 22.76 17.53 -11.33
CA TYR A 366 23.55 17.13 -10.15
C TYR A 366 23.43 15.63 -9.93
N TYR A 367 24.54 14.95 -9.81
CA TYR A 367 24.61 13.52 -9.49
C TYR A 367 25.46 13.33 -8.24
N ILE A 368 24.89 12.62 -7.25
CA ILE A 368 25.62 12.10 -6.10
C ILE A 368 25.51 10.57 -6.11
N GLY A 369 26.66 9.88 -6.16
CA GLY A 369 26.73 8.43 -6.12
C GLY A 369 27.54 7.94 -4.93
N PHE A 370 26.97 7.00 -4.16
CA PHE A 370 27.66 6.26 -3.11
C PHE A 370 27.79 4.79 -3.53
N GLY A 371 29.02 4.24 -3.54
CA GLY A 371 29.25 2.86 -3.92
C GLY A 371 30.31 2.19 -3.04
N VAL A 372 29.93 1.12 -2.34
CA VAL A 372 30.84 0.37 -1.47
C VAL A 372 30.96 -1.07 -1.95
N SER A 373 32.15 -1.42 -2.45
CA SER A 373 32.53 -2.81 -2.73
C SER A 373 33.58 -3.33 -1.76
N LYS A 374 34.44 -2.46 -1.27
CA LYS A 374 35.47 -2.82 -0.28
C LYS A 374 35.08 -2.25 1.07
N TYR A 375 34.81 -3.14 1.99
CA TYR A 375 34.48 -2.80 3.37
C TYR A 375 35.72 -2.98 4.27
N LYS A 376 35.75 -2.32 5.40
CA LYS A 376 36.78 -2.53 6.45
C LYS A 376 36.81 -3.99 6.90
N ASN A 377 35.64 -4.63 6.99
CA ASN A 377 35.52 -6.08 7.11
C ASN A 377 35.49 -6.70 5.72
N SER A 378 36.59 -7.32 5.29
CA SER A 378 36.74 -7.91 3.98
C SER A 378 35.80 -9.09 3.68
N ASP A 379 35.20 -9.71 4.73
CA ASP A 379 34.31 -10.87 4.57
C ASP A 379 32.98 -10.51 3.91
N ILE A 380 32.66 -9.22 3.86
CA ILE A 380 31.45 -8.69 3.23
C ILE A 380 31.73 -7.90 1.94
N ASN A 381 32.92 -8.06 1.35
CA ASN A 381 33.24 -7.35 0.11
C ASN A 381 32.33 -7.78 -1.04
N LEU A 382 32.02 -6.80 -1.89
CA LEU A 382 31.34 -6.93 -3.17
C LEU A 382 32.32 -6.68 -4.32
N ASN A 383 31.91 -6.99 -5.56
CA ASN A 383 32.79 -6.79 -6.71
C ASN A 383 32.60 -5.43 -7.37
N TYR A 384 31.36 -5.00 -7.60
CA TYR A 384 31.07 -3.93 -8.55
C TYR A 384 30.31 -2.72 -8.02
N ALA A 385 29.80 -2.70 -6.79
CA ALA A 385 28.96 -1.60 -6.27
C ALA A 385 29.62 -0.21 -6.35
N HIS A 386 30.95 -0.11 -6.12
CA HIS A 386 31.70 1.14 -6.32
C HIS A 386 31.73 1.57 -7.78
N LYS A 387 31.87 0.59 -8.69
CA LYS A 387 31.90 0.83 -10.13
C LYS A 387 30.53 1.27 -10.65
N ASP A 388 29.45 0.75 -10.13
CA ASP A 388 28.08 1.18 -10.48
C ASP A 388 27.90 2.69 -10.27
N ALA A 389 28.31 3.18 -9.10
CA ALA A 389 28.25 4.61 -8.79
C ALA A 389 29.12 5.46 -9.74
N GLN A 390 30.29 4.93 -10.11
CA GLN A 390 31.22 5.60 -11.02
C GLN A 390 30.71 5.60 -12.44
N ASP A 391 30.25 4.47 -12.96
CA ASP A 391 29.79 4.31 -14.36
C ASP A 391 28.54 5.16 -14.64
N LEU A 392 27.59 5.21 -13.70
CA LEU A 392 26.43 6.11 -13.81
C LEU A 392 26.87 7.57 -13.79
N GLY A 393 27.81 7.96 -12.93
CA GLY A 393 28.36 9.30 -12.90
C GLY A 393 29.00 9.68 -14.23
N ILE A 394 29.77 8.76 -14.85
CA ILE A 394 30.37 8.94 -16.15
C ILE A 394 29.27 9.07 -17.22
N LEU A 395 28.27 8.19 -17.23
CA LEU A 395 27.16 8.24 -18.18
C LEU A 395 26.45 9.59 -18.15
N PHE A 396 26.07 10.04 -16.97
CA PHE A 396 25.38 11.33 -16.82
C PHE A 396 26.27 12.51 -17.23
N SER A 397 27.59 12.44 -17.03
CA SER A 397 28.53 13.49 -17.44
C SER A 397 28.55 13.76 -18.95
N HIS A 398 28.09 12.79 -19.77
CA HIS A 398 28.02 12.92 -21.22
C HIS A 398 26.71 13.57 -21.74
N MET A 399 25.74 13.86 -20.88
CA MET A 399 24.42 14.40 -21.28
C MET A 399 24.42 15.93 -21.52
N LYS A 400 25.51 16.49 -22.03
CA LYS A 400 25.72 17.94 -22.21
C LYS A 400 24.77 18.58 -23.22
N GLU A 401 24.15 17.81 -24.09
CA GLU A 401 23.18 18.36 -25.07
C GLU A 401 21.92 18.90 -24.38
N LYS A 402 21.46 18.26 -23.34
CA LYS A 402 20.26 18.63 -22.60
C LYS A 402 20.54 19.59 -21.45
N PHE A 403 21.62 19.38 -20.71
CA PHE A 403 21.94 20.14 -19.51
C PHE A 403 22.97 21.23 -19.80
N ASN A 404 22.88 22.36 -19.10
CA ASN A 404 23.82 23.48 -19.23
C ASN A 404 25.16 23.10 -18.57
N ASN A 405 25.12 22.71 -17.31
CA ASN A 405 26.25 22.17 -16.58
C ASN A 405 25.88 20.81 -15.98
N ILE A 406 26.89 19.96 -15.78
CA ILE A 406 26.72 18.67 -15.12
C ILE A 406 27.75 18.57 -14.01
N TYR A 407 27.25 18.40 -12.80
CA TYR A 407 28.03 18.28 -11.59
C TYR A 407 27.94 16.84 -11.08
N VAL A 408 29.06 16.14 -11.04
CA VAL A 408 29.15 14.76 -10.61
C VAL A 408 30.01 14.65 -9.36
N LYS A 409 29.46 14.05 -8.33
CA LYS A 409 30.17 13.72 -7.08
C LYS A 409 29.98 12.26 -6.76
N THR A 410 31.07 11.51 -6.70
CA THR A 410 31.06 10.12 -6.26
C THR A 410 31.84 9.95 -4.98
N TYR A 411 31.32 9.11 -4.11
CA TYR A 411 32.00 8.62 -2.90
C TYR A 411 32.15 7.11 -3.04
N LEU A 412 33.37 6.62 -3.03
CA LEU A 412 33.68 5.23 -3.34
C LEU A 412 34.43 4.57 -2.16
N ASN A 413 34.02 3.36 -1.80
CA ASN A 413 34.63 2.54 -0.76
C ASN A 413 34.88 3.32 0.54
N GLU A 414 36.17 3.56 0.92
CA GLU A 414 36.56 4.26 2.16
C GLU A 414 36.01 5.69 2.29
N GLU A 415 35.61 6.31 1.19
CA GLU A 415 34.98 7.64 1.25
C GLU A 415 33.51 7.58 1.67
N VAL A 416 32.87 6.40 1.60
CA VAL A 416 31.47 6.24 2.02
C VAL A 416 31.42 6.08 3.54
N THR A 417 31.26 7.19 4.21
CA THR A 417 31.13 7.30 5.66
C THR A 417 29.85 8.04 6.05
N VAL A 418 29.36 7.80 7.26
CA VAL A 418 28.19 8.52 7.81
C VAL A 418 28.42 10.05 7.76
N GLU A 419 29.65 10.50 8.02
CA GLU A 419 30.00 11.92 7.98
C GLU A 419 29.92 12.51 6.57
N ASN A 420 30.46 11.81 5.56
CA ASN A 420 30.41 12.28 4.18
C ASN A 420 28.98 12.26 3.63
N ILE A 421 28.16 11.28 4.04
CA ILE A 421 26.74 11.24 3.69
C ILE A 421 26.00 12.46 4.27
N LYS A 422 26.24 12.82 5.54
CA LYS A 422 25.68 14.02 6.16
C LYS A 422 26.06 15.31 5.44
N LYS A 423 27.30 15.39 4.93
CA LYS A 423 27.80 16.56 4.20
C LYS A 423 27.42 16.61 2.74
N ALA A 424 26.94 15.51 2.17
CA ALA A 424 26.67 15.40 0.73
C ALA A 424 25.64 16.45 0.23
N LYS A 425 24.69 16.81 1.06
CA LYS A 425 23.68 17.84 0.76
C LYS A 425 24.27 19.21 0.44
N GLU A 426 25.43 19.55 0.99
CA GLU A 426 26.12 20.81 0.74
C GLU A 426 26.50 20.99 -0.74
N PHE A 427 26.67 19.88 -1.46
CA PHE A 427 26.95 19.88 -2.90
C PHE A 427 25.81 20.50 -3.73
N LEU A 428 24.60 20.52 -3.18
CA LEU A 428 23.38 21.02 -3.83
C LEU A 428 23.04 22.48 -3.47
N LYS A 429 23.90 23.19 -2.75
CA LYS A 429 23.62 24.54 -2.24
C LYS A 429 23.32 25.58 -3.33
N ASP A 430 23.94 25.42 -4.51
CA ASP A 430 23.79 26.33 -5.66
C ASP A 430 22.78 25.83 -6.69
N ALA A 431 22.16 24.68 -6.45
CA ALA A 431 21.18 24.08 -7.34
C ALA A 431 19.85 24.86 -7.35
N LYS A 432 19.21 24.94 -8.50
CA LYS A 432 17.98 25.70 -8.77
C LYS A 432 16.77 24.77 -8.90
N VAL A 433 15.59 25.36 -8.93
CA VAL A 433 14.32 24.61 -8.94
C VAL A 433 14.11 23.77 -10.20
N ASP A 434 14.63 24.22 -11.35
CA ASP A 434 14.53 23.49 -12.62
C ASP A 434 15.62 22.44 -12.81
N ASP A 435 16.63 22.41 -11.94
CA ASP A 435 17.72 21.44 -12.04
C ASP A 435 17.24 20.03 -11.71
N THR A 436 17.98 19.07 -12.26
CA THR A 436 17.73 17.64 -12.01
C THR A 436 18.74 17.13 -11.01
N PHE A 437 18.27 16.51 -9.93
CA PHE A 437 19.11 15.85 -8.96
C PHE A 437 18.91 14.33 -9.00
N ILE A 438 20.02 13.62 -9.08
CA ILE A 438 20.07 12.16 -9.04
C ILE A 438 20.89 11.73 -7.84
N LEU A 439 20.26 10.95 -6.95
CA LEU A 439 20.93 10.23 -5.88
C LEU A 439 21.05 8.76 -6.28
N PHE A 440 22.23 8.19 -6.13
CA PHE A 440 22.48 6.77 -6.34
C PHE A 440 23.19 6.16 -5.15
N ILE A 441 22.75 4.98 -4.70
CA ILE A 441 23.45 4.19 -3.70
C ILE A 441 23.59 2.75 -4.19
N ALA A 442 24.78 2.16 -3.99
CA ALA A 442 25.06 0.75 -4.28
C ALA A 442 25.93 0.13 -3.18
N GLY A 443 25.57 -1.08 -2.76
CA GLY A 443 26.26 -1.78 -1.69
C GLY A 443 25.32 -2.67 -0.89
N HIS A 444 25.71 -2.99 0.34
CA HIS A 444 24.85 -3.73 1.25
C HIS A 444 23.81 -2.82 1.92
N GLY A 445 22.58 -3.31 1.95
CA GLY A 445 21.51 -2.82 2.80
C GLY A 445 21.15 -3.88 3.84
N VAL A 446 20.87 -3.48 5.06
CA VAL A 446 20.50 -4.40 6.14
C VAL A 446 19.44 -3.77 7.03
N HIS A 447 18.50 -4.60 7.51
CA HIS A 447 17.59 -4.20 8.57
C HIS A 447 18.18 -4.56 9.94
N ASP A 448 18.17 -3.60 10.88
CA ASP A 448 18.57 -3.91 12.25
C ASP A 448 17.52 -4.83 12.90
N LYS A 449 17.97 -5.60 13.90
CA LYS A 449 17.12 -6.46 14.73
C LYS A 449 16.38 -5.67 15.83
N ASP A 450 16.37 -4.35 15.74
CA ASP A 450 15.58 -3.50 16.61
C ASP A 450 14.06 -3.68 16.35
N LYS A 451 13.27 -3.13 17.24
CA LYS A 451 11.81 -3.22 17.15
C LYS A 451 11.24 -2.47 15.94
N GLU A 452 11.98 -1.50 15.41
CA GLU A 452 11.58 -0.66 14.28
C GLU A 452 12.00 -1.25 12.92
N ALA A 453 12.81 -2.33 12.94
CA ALA A 453 13.43 -2.90 11.73
C ALA A 453 14.09 -1.82 10.88
N THR A 454 14.88 -0.95 11.53
CA THR A 454 15.52 0.19 10.86
C THR A 454 16.40 -0.31 9.72
N TYR A 455 16.16 0.19 8.51
CA TYR A 455 17.02 -0.09 7.37
C TYR A 455 18.27 0.78 7.42
N TYR A 456 19.43 0.16 7.24
CA TYR A 456 20.73 0.79 7.16
C TYR A 456 21.42 0.51 5.83
N TYR A 457 21.89 1.56 5.17
CA TYR A 457 22.88 1.45 4.11
C TYR A 457 24.27 1.32 4.75
N MET A 458 24.96 0.25 4.43
CA MET A 458 26.27 -0.04 5.02
C MET A 458 27.35 0.83 4.43
N THR A 459 28.02 1.61 5.30
CA THR A 459 29.19 2.40 4.96
C THR A 459 30.46 1.55 5.02
N TYR A 460 31.59 2.09 4.58
CA TYR A 460 32.88 1.39 4.58
C TYR A 460 33.25 0.77 5.94
N ASN A 461 33.02 1.50 7.02
CA ASN A 461 33.38 1.09 8.37
C ASN A 461 32.24 0.51 9.19
N SER A 462 31.16 0.10 8.55
CA SER A 462 29.99 -0.46 9.24
C SER A 462 30.34 -1.70 10.04
N ASP A 463 29.81 -1.75 11.27
CA ASP A 463 29.87 -2.89 12.18
C ASP A 463 28.44 -3.42 12.40
N LEU A 464 28.21 -4.67 12.01
CA LEU A 464 26.91 -5.34 12.14
C LEU A 464 26.42 -5.46 13.59
N ASN A 465 27.30 -5.32 14.58
CA ASN A 465 26.93 -5.30 15.98
C ASN A 465 26.56 -3.90 16.48
N ASN A 466 26.86 -2.85 15.69
CA ASN A 466 26.64 -1.46 16.06
C ASN A 466 26.25 -0.61 14.84
N LEU A 467 25.19 -1.02 14.13
CA LEU A 467 24.73 -0.36 12.91
C LEU A 467 24.35 1.10 13.16
N SER A 468 23.66 1.39 14.26
CA SER A 468 23.20 2.74 14.59
C SER A 468 24.31 3.80 14.72
N GLN A 469 25.54 3.37 14.96
CA GLN A 469 26.71 4.27 15.08
C GLN A 469 27.60 4.27 13.83
N THR A 470 27.57 3.19 13.06
CA THR A 470 28.57 2.93 12.01
C THR A 470 27.99 2.86 10.61
N ALA A 471 26.68 2.71 10.45
CA ALA A 471 25.99 2.68 9.16
C ALA A 471 25.07 3.90 9.00
N ALA A 472 24.64 4.18 7.78
CA ALA A 472 23.70 5.25 7.50
C ALA A 472 22.28 4.70 7.55
N ASP A 473 21.46 5.15 8.48
CA ASP A 473 20.04 4.85 8.46
C ASP A 473 19.39 5.47 7.22
N PHE A 474 18.24 4.92 6.84
CA PHE A 474 17.55 5.37 5.65
C PHE A 474 17.10 6.84 5.75
N ASP A 475 16.82 7.32 6.95
CA ASP A 475 16.42 8.70 7.20
C ASP A 475 17.54 9.68 6.84
N LEU A 476 18.80 9.31 7.10
CA LEU A 476 19.96 10.11 6.74
C LEU A 476 20.17 10.18 5.22
N ILE A 477 19.95 9.07 4.51
CA ILE A 477 20.00 9.05 3.04
C ILE A 477 18.88 9.93 2.46
N GLU A 478 17.69 9.79 3.03
CA GLU A 478 16.51 10.57 2.64
C GLU A 478 16.71 12.08 2.85
N ASP A 479 17.40 12.48 3.92
CA ASP A 479 17.63 13.90 4.25
C ASP A 479 18.42 14.63 3.16
N ILE A 480 19.23 13.93 2.36
CA ILE A 480 19.92 14.52 1.21
C ILE A 480 18.93 15.14 0.21
N MET A 481 17.75 14.53 0.08
CA MET A 481 16.70 14.95 -0.87
C MET A 481 15.68 15.92 -0.27
N GLN A 482 15.70 16.14 1.04
CA GLN A 482 14.72 16.97 1.75
C GLN A 482 15.06 18.46 1.64
N GLY A 483 14.06 19.30 1.33
CA GLY A 483 14.18 20.75 1.38
C GLY A 483 15.26 21.35 0.47
N ILE A 484 15.67 20.65 -0.58
CA ILE A 484 16.58 21.15 -1.63
C ILE A 484 15.80 21.85 -2.74
N SER A 485 16.46 22.75 -3.46
CA SER A 485 15.83 23.52 -4.54
C SER A 485 15.36 22.66 -5.71
N PRO A 486 16.15 21.70 -6.25
CA PRO A 486 15.72 20.87 -7.37
C PRO A 486 14.39 20.15 -7.10
N ARG A 487 13.48 20.25 -8.09
CA ARG A 487 12.18 19.55 -8.01
C ARG A 487 12.16 18.27 -8.82
N ASN A 488 13.03 18.16 -9.83
CA ASN A 488 13.25 16.89 -10.54
C ASN A 488 14.24 16.04 -9.75
N LYS A 489 13.74 15.07 -9.01
CA LYS A 489 14.55 14.23 -8.13
C LYS A 489 14.39 12.77 -8.50
N LEU A 490 15.50 12.08 -8.74
CA LEU A 490 15.55 10.64 -8.99
C LEU A 490 16.44 9.98 -7.94
N PHE A 491 15.93 8.97 -7.28
CA PHE A 491 16.70 8.14 -6.38
C PHE A 491 16.78 6.72 -6.92
N LEU A 492 17.99 6.24 -7.18
CA LEU A 492 18.27 4.89 -7.66
C LEU A 492 18.98 4.12 -6.54
N MET A 493 18.37 3.04 -6.07
CA MET A 493 18.91 2.17 -5.04
C MET A 493 19.30 0.82 -5.64
N ASP A 494 20.59 0.51 -5.68
CA ASP A 494 21.11 -0.81 -6.05
C ASP A 494 21.69 -1.51 -4.82
N THR A 495 20.81 -1.72 -3.84
CA THR A 495 21.10 -2.42 -2.59
C THR A 495 20.13 -3.56 -2.40
N CYS A 496 20.50 -4.60 -1.68
CA CYS A 496 19.58 -5.66 -1.29
C CYS A 496 19.04 -5.42 0.12
N GLU A 497 17.82 -5.84 0.36
CA GLU A 497 17.25 -5.97 1.72
C GLU A 497 17.63 -7.34 2.30
N SER A 498 18.95 -7.64 2.35
CA SER A 498 19.44 -8.94 2.83
C SER A 498 19.34 -9.04 4.35
N GLY A 499 18.74 -10.08 4.82
CA GLY A 499 18.67 -10.42 6.25
C GLY A 499 17.36 -11.05 6.70
N GLU A 500 16.39 -11.21 5.81
CA GLU A 500 15.02 -11.54 6.17
C GLU A 500 14.46 -12.83 5.53
N ILE A 501 15.23 -13.50 4.67
CA ILE A 501 14.85 -14.78 4.06
C ILE A 501 15.29 -15.92 4.99
N GLU A 502 14.46 -16.96 5.14
CA GLU A 502 14.85 -18.20 5.82
C GLU A 502 16.17 -18.76 5.26
N GLU A 503 17.10 -19.15 6.11
CA GLU A 503 18.43 -19.65 5.71
C GLU A 503 18.35 -20.69 4.58
N LYS A 504 17.38 -21.62 4.67
CA LYS A 504 17.17 -22.67 3.69
C LYS A 504 16.70 -22.15 2.32
N THR A 505 15.81 -21.15 2.33
CA THR A 505 15.32 -20.47 1.13
C THR A 505 16.44 -19.61 0.53
N GLN A 506 17.21 -18.93 1.37
CA GLN A 506 18.36 -18.15 1.00
C GLN A 506 19.42 -19.01 0.29
N GLU A 507 19.75 -20.18 0.84
CA GLU A 507 20.68 -21.12 0.21
C GLU A 507 20.19 -21.59 -1.16
N GLN A 508 18.88 -21.83 -1.34
CA GLN A 508 18.30 -22.22 -2.62
C GLN A 508 18.42 -21.10 -3.65
N TYR A 509 18.07 -19.86 -3.31
CA TYR A 509 18.21 -18.71 -4.21
C TYR A 509 19.67 -18.45 -4.58
N LEU A 510 20.60 -18.55 -3.63
CA LEU A 510 22.03 -18.39 -3.88
C LEU A 510 22.59 -19.50 -4.79
N ALA A 511 22.15 -20.75 -4.61
CA ALA A 511 22.55 -21.86 -5.47
C ALA A 511 22.01 -21.69 -6.89
N MET A 512 20.76 -21.26 -7.04
CA MET A 512 20.17 -20.95 -8.35
C MET A 512 20.90 -19.79 -9.04
N ALA A 513 21.18 -18.71 -8.33
CA ALA A 513 21.90 -17.56 -8.84
C ALA A 513 23.31 -17.97 -9.33
N LYS A 514 24.05 -18.72 -8.49
CA LYS A 514 25.41 -19.20 -8.82
C LYS A 514 25.43 -20.10 -10.06
N SER A 515 24.44 -20.97 -10.23
CA SER A 515 24.32 -21.81 -11.43
C SER A 515 24.15 -21.01 -12.74
N ARG A 516 23.78 -19.73 -12.62
CA ARG A 516 23.54 -18.79 -13.72
C ARG A 516 24.63 -17.71 -13.84
N GLY A 517 25.72 -17.84 -13.07
CA GLY A 517 26.82 -16.88 -13.05
C GLY A 517 26.44 -15.54 -12.41
N LEU A 518 25.44 -15.55 -11.52
CA LEU A 518 25.00 -14.38 -10.76
C LEU A 518 25.59 -14.45 -9.35
N GLU A 519 26.11 -13.33 -8.87
CA GLU A 519 26.54 -13.15 -7.49
C GLU A 519 25.60 -12.22 -6.74
N ALA A 520 25.03 -12.71 -5.63
CA ALA A 520 24.12 -11.93 -4.82
C ALA A 520 24.89 -10.92 -3.95
N ARG A 521 24.39 -9.70 -3.86
CA ARG A 521 24.85 -8.67 -2.91
C ARG A 521 24.32 -8.95 -1.50
N ALA A 522 24.56 -10.16 -0.99
CA ALA A 522 24.08 -10.62 0.30
C ALA A 522 25.23 -10.75 1.31
N ILE A 523 24.96 -10.43 2.56
CA ILE A 523 25.89 -10.68 3.67
C ILE A 523 25.79 -12.16 4.00
N ARG A 524 26.81 -12.94 3.60
CA ARG A 524 26.88 -14.39 3.81
C ARG A 524 27.39 -14.71 5.21
N ASN A 525 26.69 -15.63 5.92
CA ASN A 525 27.22 -16.43 7.04
C ASN A 525 28.10 -15.71 8.09
N ILE A 526 27.85 -14.47 8.40
CA ILE A 526 28.50 -13.85 9.55
C ILE A 526 27.76 -14.36 10.80
N LYS A 527 28.33 -15.38 11.47
CA LYS A 527 27.90 -15.77 12.81
C LYS A 527 28.14 -14.59 13.74
N ILE A 528 27.10 -13.81 13.98
CA ILE A 528 27.10 -12.77 15.01
C ILE A 528 27.17 -13.51 16.36
N VAL A 529 28.35 -13.51 16.98
CA VAL A 529 28.59 -14.21 18.23
C VAL A 529 27.63 -13.65 19.30
N GLY A 530 26.78 -14.53 19.84
CA GLY A 530 25.89 -14.22 20.98
C GLY A 530 24.45 -13.82 20.65
N ARG A 531 24.01 -13.77 19.38
CA ARG A 531 22.62 -13.49 19.03
C ARG A 531 21.90 -14.76 18.59
N LYS A 532 20.73 -15.06 19.20
CA LYS A 532 19.81 -16.07 18.68
C LYS A 532 19.29 -15.62 17.31
N SER A 533 19.20 -16.54 16.34
CA SER A 533 18.53 -16.28 15.08
C SER A 533 17.07 -15.90 15.36
N LEU A 534 16.63 -14.73 14.93
CA LEU A 534 15.23 -14.37 14.92
C LEU A 534 14.56 -15.03 13.71
N PRO A 535 13.26 -15.36 13.77
CA PRO A 535 12.52 -15.84 12.61
C PRO A 535 12.56 -14.77 11.50
N PRO A 536 12.48 -15.18 10.22
CA PRO A 536 12.48 -14.26 9.09
C PRO A 536 11.27 -13.32 9.17
N ARG A 537 11.50 -12.02 8.93
CA ARG A 537 10.47 -10.99 8.94
C ARG A 537 9.83 -10.86 7.55
N THR A 538 9.14 -11.91 7.10
CA THR A 538 8.52 -11.96 5.78
C THR A 538 7.50 -10.84 5.51
N TYR A 539 6.99 -10.21 6.56
CA TYR A 539 6.08 -9.07 6.48
C TYR A 539 6.72 -7.77 5.96
N LEU A 540 8.05 -7.66 5.98
CA LEU A 540 8.73 -6.50 5.39
C LEU A 540 8.70 -6.52 3.84
N TYR A 541 8.23 -7.62 3.24
CA TYR A 541 8.08 -7.78 1.80
C TYR A 541 6.78 -7.16 1.24
N ASP A 542 5.83 -6.82 2.12
CA ASP A 542 4.52 -6.30 1.72
C ASP A 542 4.61 -4.77 1.52
N GLN A 543 5.04 -4.36 0.32
CA GLN A 543 5.26 -2.94 -0.02
C GLN A 543 4.02 -2.23 -0.62
N ASP A 544 2.92 -2.94 -0.84
CA ASP A 544 1.72 -2.35 -1.47
C ASP A 544 0.86 -1.53 -0.50
N ARG A 545 1.26 -1.43 0.78
CA ARG A 545 0.54 -0.68 1.79
C ARG A 545 0.94 0.77 1.85
N TYR A 546 -0.08 1.63 1.96
CA TYR A 546 0.13 3.03 2.31
C TYR A 546 0.63 3.16 3.74
N ILE A 547 1.82 3.71 3.89
CA ILE A 547 2.33 4.18 5.17
C ILE A 547 2.56 5.68 5.02
N TYR A 548 1.92 6.49 5.86
CA TYR A 548 1.99 7.96 5.81
C TYR A 548 3.43 8.52 5.75
N ASN A 549 4.40 7.69 6.06
CA ASN A 549 5.82 8.04 6.08
C ASN A 549 6.57 7.85 4.77
N ASP A 550 5.90 7.53 3.68
CA ASP A 550 6.55 7.24 2.41
C ASP A 550 7.43 8.40 1.92
N LEU A 551 8.59 8.04 1.38
CA LEU A 551 9.64 8.95 0.93
C LEU A 551 9.15 10.05 -0.01
N ILE A 552 8.21 9.72 -0.87
CA ILE A 552 7.66 10.61 -1.90
C ILE A 552 6.90 11.78 -1.29
N ARG A 553 6.05 11.51 -0.31
CA ARG A 553 5.31 12.57 0.37
C ARG A 553 6.24 13.52 1.12
N ARG A 554 7.48 13.09 1.38
CA ARG A 554 8.47 13.86 2.11
C ARG A 554 9.43 14.61 1.20
N SER A 555 9.85 14.02 0.08
CA SER A 555 10.87 14.60 -0.79
C SER A 555 10.37 14.99 -2.17
N GLY A 556 9.30 14.36 -2.65
CA GLY A 556 8.83 14.48 -4.03
C GLY A 556 9.76 13.80 -5.04
N ALA A 557 10.62 12.86 -4.61
CA ALA A 557 11.51 12.13 -5.50
C ALA A 557 10.80 10.93 -6.14
N ILE A 558 11.25 10.53 -7.33
CA ILE A 558 10.92 9.23 -7.92
C ILE A 558 11.98 8.25 -7.43
N VAL A 559 11.58 7.14 -6.83
CA VAL A 559 12.48 6.16 -6.22
C VAL A 559 12.43 4.85 -7.00
N PHE A 560 13.59 4.38 -7.43
CA PHE A 560 13.78 3.05 -8.02
C PHE A 560 14.60 2.20 -7.06
N SER A 561 14.08 1.04 -6.69
CA SER A 561 14.85 0.01 -5.98
C SER A 561 15.17 -1.14 -6.91
N SER A 562 16.38 -1.67 -6.80
CA SER A 562 16.87 -2.77 -7.65
C SER A 562 16.10 -4.07 -7.47
N SER A 563 15.49 -4.28 -6.30
CA SER A 563 14.72 -5.48 -5.97
C SER A 563 13.54 -5.11 -5.05
N LYS A 564 12.52 -5.93 -5.03
CA LYS A 564 11.45 -5.85 -4.03
C LYS A 564 11.93 -6.41 -2.69
N GLY A 565 11.23 -6.09 -1.59
CA GLY A 565 11.55 -6.58 -0.26
C GLY A 565 11.73 -8.09 -0.23
N GLY A 566 12.79 -8.55 0.44
CA GLY A 566 13.14 -9.97 0.52
C GLY A 566 13.87 -10.56 -0.67
N GLU A 567 14.14 -9.81 -1.72
CA GLU A 567 14.93 -10.26 -2.85
C GLU A 567 16.36 -9.74 -2.78
N PHE A 568 17.26 -10.46 -3.46
CA PHE A 568 18.64 -10.01 -3.62
C PHE A 568 18.77 -9.12 -4.86
N SER A 569 19.66 -8.14 -4.77
CA SER A 569 20.29 -7.53 -5.93
C SER A 569 21.50 -8.37 -6.34
N TYR A 570 21.70 -8.53 -7.64
CA TYR A 570 22.75 -9.38 -8.18
C TYR A 570 23.78 -8.60 -8.98
N GLU A 571 25.03 -9.12 -8.96
CA GLU A 571 26.14 -8.71 -9.80
C GLU A 571 26.43 -9.80 -10.84
N LYS A 572 27.02 -9.43 -11.97
CA LYS A 572 27.48 -10.37 -12.98
C LYS A 572 28.83 -9.95 -13.55
N ASP A 573 29.78 -10.88 -13.57
CA ASP A 573 31.13 -10.61 -14.05
C ASP A 573 31.19 -10.20 -15.53
N ASP A 574 30.30 -10.74 -16.36
CA ASP A 574 30.20 -10.37 -17.78
C ASP A 574 29.88 -8.88 -17.97
N PHE A 575 29.10 -8.30 -17.06
CA PHE A 575 28.68 -6.89 -17.11
C PHE A 575 29.63 -5.99 -16.32
N LYS A 576 30.36 -6.55 -15.34
CA LYS A 576 31.19 -5.81 -14.37
C LYS A 576 30.42 -4.71 -13.63
N ASN A 577 29.15 -4.94 -13.37
CA ASN A 577 28.20 -4.05 -12.71
C ASN A 577 27.09 -4.89 -12.05
N GLY A 578 26.28 -4.24 -11.21
CA GLY A 578 25.01 -4.79 -10.79
C GLY A 578 24.05 -4.93 -11.96
N LEU A 579 23.19 -5.95 -11.93
CA LEU A 579 22.18 -6.19 -12.97
C LEU A 579 21.27 -4.99 -13.19
N PHE A 580 20.73 -4.43 -12.11
CA PHE A 580 19.86 -3.26 -12.16
C PHE A 580 20.59 -2.05 -12.76
N THR A 581 21.78 -1.75 -12.26
CA THR A 581 22.59 -0.63 -12.77
C THR A 581 22.95 -0.81 -14.24
N THR A 582 23.30 -2.03 -14.66
CA THR A 582 23.55 -2.35 -16.07
C THR A 582 22.35 -2.00 -16.94
N GLU A 583 21.14 -2.38 -16.52
CA GLU A 583 19.94 -2.15 -17.31
C GLU A 583 19.46 -0.68 -17.28
N VAL A 584 19.73 0.07 -16.21
CA VAL A 584 19.58 1.52 -16.22
C VAL A 584 20.50 2.17 -17.27
N ILE A 585 21.77 1.75 -17.31
CA ILE A 585 22.75 2.24 -18.31
C ILE A 585 22.32 1.85 -19.73
N ASN A 586 21.91 0.61 -19.93
CA ASN A 586 21.45 0.10 -21.22
C ASN A 586 20.21 0.84 -21.70
N CYS A 587 19.23 1.08 -20.85
CA CYS A 587 18.04 1.84 -21.17
C CYS A 587 18.38 3.24 -21.71
N LEU A 588 19.28 3.95 -21.02
CA LEU A 588 19.68 5.30 -21.39
C LEU A 588 20.54 5.39 -22.68
N LYS A 589 21.05 4.23 -23.16
CA LYS A 589 21.77 4.08 -24.44
C LYS A 589 20.92 3.48 -25.55
N ASN A 590 19.81 2.84 -25.21
CA ASN A 590 19.02 2.04 -26.14
C ASN A 590 17.90 2.85 -26.79
N LYS A 591 18.03 3.12 -28.07
CA LYS A 591 16.99 3.82 -28.84
C LYS A 591 15.61 3.14 -28.81
N SER A 592 15.55 1.81 -28.63
CA SER A 592 14.26 1.11 -28.56
C SER A 592 13.53 1.31 -27.22
N ALA A 593 14.19 1.86 -26.21
CA ALA A 593 13.58 2.24 -24.94
C ALA A 593 12.81 3.57 -25.05
N ASP A 594 13.20 4.43 -25.98
CA ASP A 594 12.47 5.65 -26.37
C ASP A 594 11.24 5.26 -27.20
N LYS A 595 10.11 5.05 -26.55
CA LYS A 595 8.88 4.55 -27.18
C LYS A 595 8.17 5.60 -28.02
N ASN A 596 8.30 6.86 -27.65
CA ASN A 596 7.67 7.99 -28.33
C ASN A 596 8.58 8.62 -29.41
N ASN A 597 9.84 8.19 -29.51
CA ASN A 597 10.87 8.65 -30.44
C ASN A 597 11.15 10.16 -30.34
N ASP A 598 11.12 10.73 -29.14
CA ASP A 598 11.43 12.14 -28.91
C ASP A 598 12.91 12.41 -28.57
N GLY A 599 13.74 11.35 -28.51
CA GLY A 599 15.17 11.41 -28.19
C GLY A 599 15.44 11.52 -26.69
N ILE A 600 14.42 11.34 -25.85
CA ILE A 600 14.50 11.46 -24.39
C ILE A 600 13.94 10.16 -23.77
N ILE A 601 14.69 9.55 -22.90
CA ILE A 601 14.16 8.49 -22.03
C ILE A 601 13.51 9.16 -20.82
N SER A 602 12.19 9.17 -20.79
CA SER A 602 11.42 9.62 -19.64
C SER A 602 11.58 8.68 -18.44
N THR A 603 11.30 9.17 -17.24
CA THR A 603 11.27 8.29 -16.03
C THR A 603 10.26 7.17 -16.16
N ASP A 604 9.15 7.34 -16.91
CA ASP A 604 8.18 6.28 -17.20
C ASP A 604 8.74 5.20 -18.14
N GLU A 605 9.47 5.60 -19.18
CA GLU A 605 10.12 4.66 -20.09
C GLU A 605 11.24 3.90 -19.40
N LEU A 606 12.06 4.58 -18.58
CA LEU A 606 13.07 3.93 -17.75
C LEU A 606 12.44 2.89 -16.82
N ARG A 607 11.34 3.25 -16.14
CA ARG A 607 10.60 2.34 -15.27
C ARG A 607 10.13 1.10 -16.02
N ASN A 608 9.41 1.31 -17.12
CA ASN A 608 8.84 0.21 -17.89
C ASN A 608 9.93 -0.73 -18.40
N TYR A 609 11.06 -0.18 -18.82
CA TYR A 609 12.22 -0.94 -19.30
C TYR A 609 12.82 -1.80 -18.17
N VAL A 610 13.16 -1.21 -17.01
CA VAL A 610 13.84 -1.99 -15.95
C VAL A 610 12.92 -3.05 -15.33
N ILE A 611 11.62 -2.74 -15.16
CA ILE A 611 10.64 -3.70 -14.64
C ILE A 611 10.45 -4.88 -15.61
N GLU A 612 10.55 -4.65 -16.92
CA GLU A 612 10.41 -5.71 -17.92
C GLU A 612 11.70 -6.55 -18.09
N ILE A 613 12.86 -5.90 -18.10
CA ILE A 613 14.10 -6.55 -18.53
C ILE A 613 14.85 -7.22 -17.38
N VAL A 614 14.92 -6.59 -16.20
CA VAL A 614 15.69 -7.15 -15.07
C VAL A 614 15.18 -8.52 -14.63
N PRO A 615 13.86 -8.78 -14.48
CA PRO A 615 13.37 -10.13 -14.18
C PRO A 615 13.77 -11.16 -15.25
N LYS A 616 13.72 -10.78 -16.54
CA LYS A 616 14.09 -11.69 -17.64
C LYS A 616 15.57 -12.11 -17.58
N ILE A 617 16.49 -11.17 -17.37
CA ILE A 617 17.93 -11.46 -17.33
C ILE A 617 18.38 -12.12 -16.01
N SER A 618 17.66 -11.84 -14.91
CA SER A 618 17.88 -12.52 -13.63
C SER A 618 17.20 -13.89 -13.57
N SER A 619 16.42 -14.26 -14.61
CA SER A 619 15.57 -15.46 -14.62
C SER A 619 14.62 -15.50 -13.44
N ASP A 620 13.93 -14.39 -13.23
CA ASP A 620 12.87 -14.20 -12.22
C ASP A 620 13.39 -14.21 -10.77
N LEU A 621 14.69 -13.85 -10.59
CA LEU A 621 15.31 -13.76 -9.25
C LEU A 621 15.37 -12.34 -8.69
N GLN A 622 15.17 -11.31 -9.53
CA GLN A 622 15.26 -9.91 -9.13
C GLN A 622 14.17 -9.09 -9.82
N HIS A 623 13.35 -8.42 -9.02
CA HIS A 623 12.23 -7.60 -9.48
C HIS A 623 12.39 -6.15 -8.99
N PRO A 624 12.83 -5.23 -9.85
CA PRO A 624 12.89 -3.82 -9.50
C PRO A 624 11.52 -3.26 -9.12
N THR A 625 11.50 -2.37 -8.15
CA THR A 625 10.31 -1.62 -7.78
C THR A 625 10.49 -0.14 -8.04
N VAL A 626 9.41 0.53 -8.39
CA VAL A 626 9.41 1.97 -8.61
C VAL A 626 8.26 2.59 -7.86
N ASP A 627 8.58 3.56 -7.05
CA ASP A 627 7.58 4.30 -6.32
C ASP A 627 6.90 5.31 -7.23
N ARG A 628 5.55 5.24 -7.33
CA ARG A 628 4.73 5.92 -8.34
C ARG A 628 4.14 7.26 -7.92
N ASP A 629 4.36 7.73 -6.69
CA ASP A 629 3.56 8.85 -6.14
C ASP A 629 3.76 10.20 -6.81
N ASN A 630 4.79 10.35 -7.62
CA ASN A 630 4.96 11.56 -8.40
C ASN A 630 4.66 11.35 -9.90
N ILE A 631 3.50 10.76 -10.21
CA ILE A 631 3.03 10.54 -11.59
C ILE A 631 2.90 11.84 -12.40
N TYR A 632 2.83 12.98 -11.73
CA TYR A 632 2.73 14.30 -12.37
C TYR A 632 4.10 14.89 -12.74
N GLN A 633 5.19 14.36 -12.18
CA GLN A 633 6.53 14.85 -12.45
C GLN A 633 7.17 14.02 -13.57
N LYS A 634 7.04 14.49 -14.79
CA LYS A 634 7.64 13.86 -15.97
C LYS A 634 8.91 14.61 -16.36
N PHE A 635 10.04 14.02 -16.09
CA PHE A 635 11.32 14.44 -16.63
C PHE A 635 12.03 13.22 -17.24
N GLY A 636 13.09 13.45 -17.97
CA GLY A 636 13.80 12.36 -18.63
C GLY A 636 15.22 12.78 -19.00
N PHE A 637 15.94 11.87 -19.62
CA PHE A 637 17.33 11.98 -19.96
C PHE A 637 17.52 11.80 -21.47
N PRO A 638 18.44 12.55 -22.12
CA PRO A 638 18.72 12.35 -23.53
C PRO A 638 19.33 10.96 -23.73
N LEU A 639 19.02 10.35 -24.85
CA LEU A 639 19.71 9.16 -25.30
C LEU A 639 21.21 9.44 -25.44
N VAL A 640 22.03 8.63 -24.80
CA VAL A 640 23.48 8.69 -24.93
C VAL A 640 23.88 7.79 -26.10
N GLY A 641 24.17 8.36 -27.27
CA GLY A 641 24.63 7.61 -28.43
C GLY A 641 25.91 6.82 -28.13
N GLU A 642 26.04 5.63 -28.69
CA GLU A 642 27.35 4.93 -28.75
C GLU A 642 28.34 5.81 -29.53
N LYS A 643 29.43 6.19 -28.88
CA LYS A 643 30.59 6.80 -29.55
C LYS A 643 31.53 5.69 -30.05
#